data_75f3729d5b4b39deb32cd4b7d7fa3160
#
_entry.id   75f3729d5b4b39deb32cd4b7d7fa3160
#
_cell.length_a   1.000
_cell.length_b   1.000
_cell.length_c   1.000
_cell.angle_alpha   90.00
_cell.angle_beta   90.00
_cell.angle_gamma   90.00
#
_symmetry.space_group_name_H-M   'P 1'
#
loop_
_entity.id
_entity.type
_entity.pdbx_description
1 polymer ?
#
loop_
_entity_poly.entity_id
_entity_poly.type
_entity_poly.pdbx_seq_one_letter_code
_entity_poly.pdbx_strand_id
1 'polypeptide(L)'
;MLEAYRKHVAERAAEGVVPRPLNAEQVAGLVELLKNPPQGEEEFILDLLENRIPPGVNEAAYVKAGFLTAVTKGEVESPVVSRAKAAELLGTMQGGYNIESLVSLLDDAELAPIAVKALSHTLLMFDAFYDVEEKAQAGNASAQQVLQSWADAEWFTAKDKVAEKITVKVFKVTGETNTDDLSPAPDAWSRPDIPVHAKAMLKMEREGITPDEQGSVGPIKQIEELQKDGIPLAYVGDVVGTGSSRKSATNSVLWFMGEDIPYVPNKRTGGVCLGGKIAPIFYNTMEDSGALPIELNVQDMNMGDVIDIFPYEGVVRKDGAEISSFELGKVLLDEVRAGGRIPLIIGRGLTSRARTSLGLEETDLFAKPIDPSASDKGYTLAQKMVGKACGVEGVRAGQYCEPKMTTVGSQDTTGPMTRDELKDLACLGFSADLVMQSFCHTSAYPKPVDVNTHHTLPDFIMNRAGVSLRPGDGVIHSWLNRMLLPDTVGTGGDSHTRFPLGISFPAGSGLVAFAAATGVMPLDMPESILVRFKGEMQPGITLRDLVHAIPYYGIKQGLLTVEKAGKINEFSGRVLEIEGVEHLSVEQAFELSDASAERSAAGCTVKLSQESIEEYLNSNITMLKWMIAEGYGDVRTIERRIKAMQEWLANPELLTADSDAEYAHVIEIDLAEIDQPILCAPNDPDDARLLSDVQGTEIQEVFIGSCMTNIGHFRAAGKMLEEFNGSLNTRLWVAPPTKMDKDQLTEEGYYGIFGRAGVRIETPGCSLCMGNQARVADKSTVMSTSTRNFPNRLGNGANVYLASAELSAVGAILGRIPTKEEYLEFAQKIDATAADTYRYLNFHKMGQYTEKADTVIFQEPA
;
A
#
# COMPACT_ATOMS: atom_id res chain seq x y z
N MET A 1 -18.69 -5.20 33.01
CA MET A 1 -18.52 -5.04 31.56
C MET A 1 -19.47 -3.98 31.00
N LEU A 2 -20.82 -4.07 31.17
CA LEU A 2 -21.81 -3.16 30.56
C LEU A 2 -21.62 -1.69 30.96
N GLU A 3 -21.39 -1.40 32.24
CA GLU A 3 -21.16 -0.02 32.72
C GLU A 3 -19.93 0.61 32.05
N ALA A 4 -18.83 -0.16 32.01
CA ALA A 4 -17.59 0.31 31.36
C ALA A 4 -17.80 0.54 29.84
N TYR A 5 -18.58 -0.34 29.17
CA TYR A 5 -18.90 -0.15 27.75
C TYR A 5 -19.80 1.07 27.51
N ARG A 6 -20.84 1.29 28.32
CA ARG A 6 -21.70 2.47 28.25
C ARG A 6 -20.91 3.76 28.47
N LYS A 7 -19.98 3.76 29.42
CA LYS A 7 -19.06 4.88 29.61
C LYS A 7 -18.23 5.15 28.35
N HIS A 8 -17.67 4.09 27.75
CA HIS A 8 -16.93 4.18 26.49
C HIS A 8 -17.81 4.75 25.35
N VAL A 9 -19.07 4.28 25.22
CA VAL A 9 -20.02 4.81 24.25
C VAL A 9 -20.24 6.31 24.43
N ALA A 10 -20.42 6.77 25.67
CA ALA A 10 -20.62 8.18 25.98
C ALA A 10 -19.37 9.02 25.68
N GLU A 11 -18.18 8.52 26.01
CA GLU A 11 -16.90 9.18 25.69
C GLU A 11 -16.74 9.33 24.18
N ARG A 12 -17.00 8.29 23.41
CA ARG A 12 -16.90 8.31 21.93
C ARG A 12 -17.96 9.22 21.29
N ALA A 13 -19.18 9.23 21.83
CA ALA A 13 -20.23 10.12 21.38
C ALA A 13 -19.87 11.58 21.60
N ALA A 14 -19.20 11.92 22.72
CA ALA A 14 -18.68 13.26 22.97
C ALA A 14 -17.60 13.69 21.95
N GLU A 15 -16.86 12.73 21.40
CA GLU A 15 -15.91 12.95 20.30
C GLU A 15 -16.59 12.96 18.91
N GLY A 16 -17.90 12.72 18.82
CA GLY A 16 -18.66 12.65 17.57
C GLY A 16 -18.33 11.41 16.72
N VAL A 17 -18.03 10.29 17.36
CA VAL A 17 -17.69 9.03 16.68
C VAL A 17 -18.34 7.82 17.36
N VAL A 18 -18.54 6.74 16.60
CA VAL A 18 -19.11 5.49 17.09
C VAL A 18 -18.19 4.76 18.07
N PRO A 19 -18.70 3.92 18.99
CA PRO A 19 -17.87 3.14 19.89
C PRO A 19 -16.96 2.19 19.13
N ARG A 20 -15.82 1.83 19.75
CA ARG A 20 -14.93 0.80 19.21
C ARG A 20 -15.60 -0.58 19.27
N PRO A 21 -15.22 -1.50 18.36
CA PRO A 21 -15.58 -2.89 18.47
C PRO A 21 -15.13 -3.47 19.82
N LEU A 22 -15.82 -4.52 20.29
CA LEU A 22 -15.45 -5.23 21.51
C LEU A 22 -14.14 -6.00 21.30
N ASN A 23 -13.28 -5.96 22.31
CA ASN A 23 -12.08 -6.78 22.37
C ASN A 23 -12.36 -8.15 23.02
N ALA A 24 -11.37 -9.06 23.02
CA ALA A 24 -11.53 -10.42 23.53
C ALA A 24 -11.94 -10.47 25.00
N GLU A 25 -11.39 -9.60 25.87
CA GLU A 25 -11.73 -9.53 27.29
C GLU A 25 -13.20 -9.09 27.49
N GLN A 26 -13.63 -8.08 26.74
CA GLN A 26 -15.00 -7.60 26.77
C GLN A 26 -15.98 -8.67 26.27
N VAL A 27 -15.62 -9.42 25.23
CA VAL A 27 -16.45 -10.54 24.73
C VAL A 27 -16.49 -11.67 25.73
N ALA A 28 -15.39 -11.99 26.43
CA ALA A 28 -15.43 -12.98 27.51
C ALA A 28 -16.38 -12.54 28.64
N GLY A 29 -16.37 -11.26 29.02
CA GLY A 29 -17.33 -10.71 29.96
C GLY A 29 -18.76 -10.71 29.45
N LEU A 30 -18.97 -10.49 28.15
CA LEU A 30 -20.29 -10.57 27.50
C LEU A 30 -20.82 -12.00 27.52
N VAL A 31 -19.99 -13.00 27.27
CA VAL A 31 -20.35 -14.42 27.33
C VAL A 31 -20.89 -14.81 28.71
N GLU A 32 -20.31 -14.35 29.81
CA GLU A 32 -20.83 -14.59 31.15
C GLU A 32 -22.21 -13.95 31.39
N LEU A 33 -22.44 -12.76 30.79
CA LEU A 33 -23.75 -12.11 30.83
C LEU A 33 -24.79 -12.85 29.97
N LEU A 34 -24.39 -13.42 28.83
CA LEU A 34 -25.28 -14.21 27.97
C LEU A 34 -25.70 -15.53 28.61
N LYS A 35 -24.90 -16.11 29.48
CA LYS A 35 -25.25 -17.28 30.28
C LYS A 35 -26.24 -16.93 31.41
N ASN A 36 -26.10 -15.75 32.02
CA ASN A 36 -26.93 -15.26 33.09
C ASN A 36 -27.29 -13.79 32.83
N PRO A 37 -28.23 -13.50 31.95
CA PRO A 37 -28.54 -12.13 31.56
C PRO A 37 -29.12 -11.32 32.70
N PRO A 38 -28.67 -10.08 32.92
CA PRO A 38 -29.32 -9.14 33.81
C PRO A 38 -30.72 -8.81 33.27
N GLN A 39 -31.66 -8.69 34.18
CA GLN A 39 -33.06 -8.40 33.82
C GLN A 39 -33.18 -7.08 33.04
N GLY A 40 -33.75 -7.11 31.85
CA GLY A 40 -33.99 -5.97 30.98
C GLY A 40 -32.77 -5.59 30.09
N GLU A 41 -31.71 -6.40 30.09
CA GLU A 41 -30.51 -6.17 29.26
C GLU A 41 -30.40 -7.19 28.11
N GLU A 42 -31.34 -8.09 27.98
CA GLU A 42 -31.29 -9.24 27.09
C GLU A 42 -31.13 -8.84 25.61
N GLU A 43 -31.87 -7.84 25.14
CA GLU A 43 -31.77 -7.33 23.76
C GLU A 43 -30.42 -6.61 23.54
N PHE A 44 -29.98 -5.83 24.51
CA PHE A 44 -28.73 -5.08 24.39
C PHE A 44 -27.50 -5.98 24.32
N ILE A 45 -27.42 -7.01 25.19
CA ILE A 45 -26.27 -7.94 25.16
C ILE A 45 -26.29 -8.82 23.91
N LEU A 46 -27.47 -9.12 23.35
CA LEU A 46 -27.60 -9.82 22.09
C LEU A 46 -27.14 -8.95 20.93
N ASP A 47 -27.53 -7.68 20.87
CA ASP A 47 -27.05 -6.72 19.87
C ASP A 47 -25.52 -6.56 19.91
N LEU A 48 -24.93 -6.51 21.11
CA LEU A 48 -23.47 -6.49 21.26
C LEU A 48 -22.79 -7.73 20.67
N LEU A 49 -23.38 -8.91 20.90
CA LEU A 49 -22.89 -10.17 20.34
C LEU A 49 -22.99 -10.21 18.81
N GLU A 50 -24.07 -9.69 18.26
CA GLU A 50 -24.36 -9.69 16.82
C GLU A 50 -23.50 -8.68 16.07
N ASN A 51 -23.47 -7.42 16.53
CA ASN A 51 -23.08 -6.27 15.71
C ASN A 51 -21.78 -5.59 16.17
N ARG A 52 -21.20 -5.95 17.34
CA ARG A 52 -20.08 -5.21 17.91
C ARG A 52 -18.79 -6.01 18.01
N ILE A 53 -18.72 -7.22 17.43
CA ILE A 53 -17.56 -8.09 17.46
C ILE A 53 -16.97 -8.24 16.07
N PRO A 54 -15.66 -7.93 15.85
CA PRO A 54 -15.02 -8.09 14.55
C PRO A 54 -15.07 -9.55 14.06
N PRO A 55 -15.22 -9.80 12.75
CA PRO A 55 -15.24 -11.15 12.18
C PRO A 55 -13.85 -11.78 11.99
N GLY A 56 -13.80 -12.90 11.28
CA GLY A 56 -12.57 -13.57 10.83
C GLY A 56 -11.77 -14.20 11.96
N VAL A 57 -10.44 -14.02 11.91
CA VAL A 57 -9.51 -14.55 12.95
C VAL A 57 -9.08 -13.46 13.93
N ASN A 58 -9.99 -12.56 14.28
CA ASN A 58 -9.81 -11.63 15.38
C ASN A 58 -9.89 -12.37 16.73
N GLU A 59 -9.13 -11.91 17.72
CA GLU A 59 -9.11 -12.51 19.08
C GLU A 59 -10.50 -12.48 19.75
N ALA A 60 -11.28 -11.42 19.50
CA ALA A 60 -12.67 -11.32 19.97
C ALA A 60 -13.59 -12.32 19.26
N ALA A 61 -13.38 -12.54 17.96
CA ALA A 61 -14.11 -13.56 17.19
C ALA A 61 -13.82 -14.97 17.68
N TYR A 62 -12.59 -15.25 18.15
CA TYR A 62 -12.25 -16.53 18.76
C TYR A 62 -13.12 -16.85 19.97
N VAL A 63 -13.29 -15.88 20.88
CA VAL A 63 -14.14 -16.02 22.06
C VAL A 63 -15.62 -16.19 21.67
N LYS A 64 -16.11 -15.39 20.71
CA LYS A 64 -17.47 -15.50 20.17
C LYS A 64 -17.72 -16.88 19.56
N ALA A 65 -16.84 -17.36 18.70
CA ALA A 65 -16.97 -18.67 18.06
C ALA A 65 -16.96 -19.81 19.08
N GLY A 66 -16.09 -19.75 20.09
CA GLY A 66 -16.04 -20.75 21.16
C GLY A 66 -17.35 -20.84 21.95
N PHE A 67 -17.91 -19.69 22.33
CA PHE A 67 -19.22 -19.65 23.01
C PHE A 67 -20.34 -20.21 22.13
N LEU A 68 -20.46 -19.72 20.89
CA LEU A 68 -21.51 -20.17 19.97
C LEU A 68 -21.40 -21.67 19.67
N THR A 69 -20.21 -22.18 19.48
CA THR A 69 -19.94 -23.61 19.27
C THR A 69 -20.39 -24.43 20.49
N ALA A 70 -20.07 -24.00 21.70
CA ALA A 70 -20.49 -24.69 22.93
C ALA A 70 -22.01 -24.68 23.07
N VAL A 71 -22.70 -23.60 22.68
CA VAL A 71 -24.17 -23.54 22.66
C VAL A 71 -24.76 -24.52 21.62
N THR A 72 -24.21 -24.56 20.40
CA THR A 72 -24.70 -25.49 19.35
C THR A 72 -24.55 -26.95 19.77
N LYS A 73 -23.50 -27.29 20.51
CA LYS A 73 -23.24 -28.63 21.05
C LYS A 73 -24.09 -28.96 22.31
N GLY A 74 -24.76 -27.98 22.90
CA GLY A 74 -25.49 -28.13 24.17
C GLY A 74 -24.57 -28.22 25.40
N GLU A 75 -23.33 -27.85 25.27
CA GLU A 75 -22.34 -27.80 26.37
C GLU A 75 -22.53 -26.56 27.26
N VAL A 76 -23.12 -25.51 26.70
CA VAL A 76 -23.48 -24.26 27.36
C VAL A 76 -24.91 -23.90 27.06
N GLU A 77 -25.67 -23.52 28.09
CA GLU A 77 -27.03 -22.99 27.96
C GLU A 77 -27.05 -21.47 28.07
N SER A 78 -27.87 -20.82 27.29
CA SER A 78 -28.10 -19.37 27.35
C SER A 78 -29.60 -19.10 27.16
N PRO A 79 -30.20 -18.29 28.06
CA PRO A 79 -31.62 -17.90 27.90
C PRO A 79 -31.93 -17.06 26.66
N VAL A 80 -30.87 -16.40 26.10
CA VAL A 80 -31.03 -15.45 24.98
C VAL A 80 -30.43 -15.96 23.65
N VAL A 81 -29.63 -17.03 23.70
CA VAL A 81 -29.03 -17.63 22.50
C VAL A 81 -29.38 -19.11 22.44
N SER A 82 -30.38 -19.46 21.65
CA SER A 82 -30.74 -20.86 21.38
C SER A 82 -29.70 -21.55 20.49
N ARG A 83 -29.69 -22.87 20.40
CA ARG A 83 -28.82 -23.65 19.49
C ARG A 83 -28.97 -23.19 18.04
N ALA A 84 -30.19 -22.96 17.57
CA ALA A 84 -30.47 -22.46 16.23
C ALA A 84 -29.89 -21.04 16.04
N LYS A 85 -30.12 -20.13 17.00
CA LYS A 85 -29.58 -18.77 16.95
C LYS A 85 -28.05 -18.77 16.98
N ALA A 86 -27.44 -19.66 17.74
CA ALA A 86 -25.98 -19.79 17.77
C ALA A 86 -25.41 -20.24 16.41
N ALA A 87 -26.08 -21.20 15.75
CA ALA A 87 -25.70 -21.64 14.39
C ALA A 87 -25.85 -20.50 13.36
N GLU A 88 -26.96 -19.73 13.44
CA GLU A 88 -27.15 -18.54 12.59
C GLU A 88 -26.01 -17.52 12.78
N LEU A 89 -25.65 -17.20 14.03
CA LEU A 89 -24.60 -16.25 14.36
C LEU A 89 -23.21 -16.72 13.94
N LEU A 90 -22.93 -18.03 14.01
CA LEU A 90 -21.71 -18.60 13.40
C LEU A 90 -21.66 -18.31 11.90
N GLY A 91 -22.79 -18.35 11.18
CA GLY A 91 -22.90 -18.02 9.77
C GLY A 91 -22.61 -16.56 9.42
N THR A 92 -22.69 -15.63 10.39
CA THR A 92 -22.40 -14.20 10.17
C THR A 92 -20.92 -13.83 10.30
N MET A 93 -20.06 -14.74 10.73
CA MET A 93 -18.65 -14.46 11.07
C MET A 93 -17.69 -14.43 9.86
N GLN A 94 -18.19 -14.61 8.66
CA GLN A 94 -17.47 -14.49 7.36
C GLN A 94 -16.38 -15.53 7.09
N GLY A 95 -15.87 -16.25 8.06
CA GLY A 95 -14.81 -17.25 7.91
C GLY A 95 -13.90 -17.33 9.14
N GLY A 96 -12.94 -18.23 9.13
CA GLY A 96 -11.99 -18.44 10.21
C GLY A 96 -12.55 -19.36 11.31
N TYR A 97 -12.65 -18.88 12.54
CA TYR A 97 -12.97 -19.71 13.72
C TYR A 97 -14.37 -20.34 13.76
N ASN A 98 -15.27 -19.90 12.88
CA ASN A 98 -16.62 -20.44 12.77
C ASN A 98 -16.72 -21.66 11.83
N ILE A 99 -15.75 -21.85 10.93
CA ILE A 99 -15.86 -22.80 9.81
C ILE A 99 -15.95 -24.25 10.28
N GLU A 100 -15.02 -24.69 11.13
CA GLU A 100 -15.02 -26.06 11.65
C GLU A 100 -16.34 -26.42 12.33
N SER A 101 -16.90 -25.48 13.12
CA SER A 101 -18.19 -25.67 13.77
C SER A 101 -19.32 -25.81 12.76
N LEU A 102 -19.40 -24.94 11.75
CA LEU A 102 -20.44 -25.03 10.71
C LEU A 102 -20.33 -26.32 9.89
N VAL A 103 -19.12 -26.76 9.55
CA VAL A 103 -18.90 -28.02 8.84
C VAL A 103 -19.32 -29.21 9.69
N SER A 104 -19.05 -29.19 10.99
CA SER A 104 -19.52 -30.25 11.90
C SER A 104 -21.05 -30.31 12.04
N LEU A 105 -21.74 -29.16 11.98
CA LEU A 105 -23.20 -29.07 12.06
C LEU A 105 -23.91 -29.65 10.82
N LEU A 106 -23.20 -29.93 9.72
CA LEU A 106 -23.79 -30.66 8.57
C LEU A 106 -24.22 -32.09 8.92
N ASP A 107 -23.76 -32.65 10.04
CA ASP A 107 -24.17 -33.96 10.55
C ASP A 107 -25.26 -33.86 11.64
N ASP A 108 -25.63 -32.65 12.07
CA ASP A 108 -26.68 -32.45 13.08
C ASP A 108 -28.05 -32.37 12.41
N ALA A 109 -28.96 -33.28 12.75
CA ALA A 109 -30.27 -33.38 12.09
C ALA A 109 -31.15 -32.11 12.25
N GLU A 110 -30.95 -31.34 13.32
CA GLU A 110 -31.70 -30.12 13.60
C GLU A 110 -31.07 -28.89 12.98
N LEU A 111 -29.75 -28.78 13.08
CA LEU A 111 -29.00 -27.57 12.72
C LEU A 111 -28.42 -27.61 11.32
N ALA A 112 -28.36 -28.76 10.64
CA ALA A 112 -27.81 -28.87 9.29
C ALA A 112 -28.44 -27.90 8.27
N PRO A 113 -29.76 -27.63 8.24
CA PRO A 113 -30.29 -26.65 7.31
C PRO A 113 -29.77 -25.23 7.52
N ILE A 114 -29.47 -24.84 8.78
CA ILE A 114 -28.88 -23.54 9.12
C ILE A 114 -27.41 -23.51 8.69
N ALA A 115 -26.65 -24.58 8.95
CA ALA A 115 -25.27 -24.73 8.52
C ALA A 115 -25.14 -24.72 6.99
N VAL A 116 -26.00 -25.36 6.26
CA VAL A 116 -26.06 -25.32 4.78
C VAL A 116 -26.22 -23.89 4.31
N LYS A 117 -27.24 -23.18 4.82
CA LYS A 117 -27.43 -21.77 4.45
C LYS A 117 -26.22 -20.89 4.76
N ALA A 118 -25.60 -21.07 5.92
CA ALA A 118 -24.43 -20.32 6.34
C ALA A 118 -23.24 -20.58 5.40
N LEU A 119 -22.88 -21.85 5.18
CA LEU A 119 -21.74 -22.24 4.35
C LEU A 119 -21.95 -21.89 2.87
N SER A 120 -23.18 -21.93 2.36
CA SER A 120 -23.52 -21.53 0.99
C SER A 120 -23.12 -20.10 0.67
N HIS A 121 -23.08 -19.22 1.67
CA HIS A 121 -22.69 -17.80 1.53
C HIS A 121 -21.31 -17.47 2.10
N THR A 122 -20.60 -18.45 2.66
CA THR A 122 -19.25 -18.25 3.20
C THR A 122 -18.21 -18.47 2.12
N LEU A 123 -17.38 -17.44 1.85
CA LEU A 123 -16.36 -17.47 0.80
C LEU A 123 -15.00 -17.97 1.30
N LEU A 124 -14.63 -17.64 2.55
CA LEU A 124 -13.30 -17.91 3.12
C LEU A 124 -13.19 -19.35 3.63
N MET A 125 -13.45 -20.31 2.75
CA MET A 125 -13.38 -21.73 3.05
C MET A 125 -11.96 -22.29 3.02
N PHE A 126 -11.10 -21.79 2.12
CA PHE A 126 -9.73 -22.27 1.90
C PHE A 126 -9.65 -23.81 1.93
N ASP A 127 -8.85 -24.41 2.82
CA ASP A 127 -8.68 -25.86 2.91
C ASP A 127 -9.93 -26.57 3.47
N ALA A 128 -10.78 -25.89 4.23
CA ALA A 128 -12.03 -26.47 4.74
C ALA A 128 -13.04 -26.78 3.60
N PHE A 129 -12.79 -26.32 2.38
CA PHE A 129 -13.49 -26.78 1.19
C PHE A 129 -13.42 -28.31 1.08
N TYR A 130 -12.26 -28.90 1.31
CA TYR A 130 -12.04 -30.34 1.18
C TYR A 130 -12.78 -31.14 2.27
N ASP A 131 -12.97 -30.58 3.46
CA ASP A 131 -13.76 -31.21 4.52
C ASP A 131 -15.24 -31.34 4.10
N VAL A 132 -15.79 -30.33 3.42
CA VAL A 132 -17.14 -30.38 2.88
C VAL A 132 -17.24 -31.36 1.71
N GLU A 133 -16.24 -31.34 0.83
CA GLU A 133 -16.13 -32.25 -0.32
C GLU A 133 -16.07 -33.72 0.14
N GLU A 134 -15.26 -34.04 1.14
CA GLU A 134 -15.15 -35.39 1.71
C GLU A 134 -16.49 -35.87 2.30
N LYS A 135 -17.17 -35.01 3.07
CA LYS A 135 -18.53 -35.32 3.60
C LYS A 135 -19.54 -35.54 2.49
N ALA A 136 -19.50 -34.73 1.43
CA ALA A 136 -20.39 -34.91 0.27
C ALA A 136 -20.14 -36.21 -0.46
N GLN A 137 -18.88 -36.59 -0.67
CA GLN A 137 -18.47 -37.88 -1.27
C GLN A 137 -18.85 -39.07 -0.38
N ALA A 138 -18.82 -38.91 0.94
CA ALA A 138 -19.28 -39.90 1.90
C ALA A 138 -20.82 -40.03 1.96
N GLY A 139 -21.57 -39.24 1.20
CA GLY A 139 -23.02 -39.33 1.08
C GLY A 139 -23.81 -38.42 2.01
N ASN A 140 -23.14 -37.43 2.69
CA ASN A 140 -23.86 -36.44 3.48
C ASN A 140 -24.68 -35.49 2.57
N ALA A 141 -26.00 -35.55 2.64
CA ALA A 141 -26.89 -34.77 1.79
C ALA A 141 -26.74 -33.23 2.00
N SER A 142 -26.47 -32.80 3.21
CA SER A 142 -26.30 -31.39 3.55
C SER A 142 -25.01 -30.84 2.96
N ALA A 143 -23.90 -31.61 3.02
CA ALA A 143 -22.64 -31.26 2.38
C ALA A 143 -22.77 -31.22 0.84
N GLN A 144 -23.56 -32.15 0.24
CA GLN A 144 -23.87 -32.12 -1.20
C GLN A 144 -24.62 -30.84 -1.59
N GLN A 145 -25.56 -30.38 -0.77
CA GLN A 145 -26.28 -29.12 -0.99
C GLN A 145 -25.34 -27.91 -0.94
N VAL A 146 -24.42 -27.85 0.02
CA VAL A 146 -23.41 -26.78 0.12
C VAL A 146 -22.54 -26.76 -1.13
N LEU A 147 -22.02 -27.92 -1.54
CA LEU A 147 -21.15 -28.05 -2.71
C LEU A 147 -21.88 -27.61 -4.00
N GLN A 148 -23.17 -28.02 -4.15
CA GLN A 148 -24.00 -27.59 -5.27
C GLN A 148 -24.27 -26.07 -5.24
N SER A 149 -24.57 -25.49 -4.07
CA SER A 149 -24.77 -24.04 -3.92
C SER A 149 -23.52 -23.24 -4.32
N TRP A 150 -22.34 -23.72 -3.96
CA TRP A 150 -21.10 -23.07 -4.42
C TRP A 150 -20.90 -23.22 -5.94
N ALA A 151 -21.21 -24.38 -6.51
CA ALA A 151 -21.14 -24.60 -7.95
C ALA A 151 -22.12 -23.73 -8.74
N ASP A 152 -23.28 -23.41 -8.18
CA ASP A 152 -24.29 -22.52 -8.73
C ASP A 152 -24.04 -21.05 -8.40
N ALA A 153 -22.99 -20.75 -7.67
CA ALA A 153 -22.59 -19.41 -7.22
C ALA A 153 -23.73 -18.65 -6.49
N GLU A 154 -24.44 -19.33 -5.59
CA GLU A 154 -25.51 -18.68 -4.81
C GLU A 154 -25.01 -17.51 -3.98
N TRP A 155 -23.77 -17.56 -3.48
CA TRP A 155 -23.10 -16.47 -2.76
C TRP A 155 -23.09 -15.15 -3.56
N PHE A 156 -23.16 -15.22 -4.90
CA PHE A 156 -23.17 -14.10 -5.82
C PHE A 156 -24.57 -13.82 -6.37
N THR A 157 -25.28 -14.85 -6.83
CA THR A 157 -26.59 -14.70 -7.48
C THR A 157 -27.68 -14.27 -6.52
N ALA A 158 -27.53 -14.59 -5.22
CA ALA A 158 -28.48 -14.14 -4.18
C ALA A 158 -28.35 -12.64 -3.85
N LYS A 159 -27.27 -11.98 -4.29
CA LYS A 159 -27.09 -10.52 -4.13
C LYS A 159 -27.76 -9.78 -5.29
N ASP A 160 -28.34 -8.63 -4.99
CA ASP A 160 -28.93 -7.77 -6.02
C ASP A 160 -27.87 -7.31 -7.03
N LYS A 161 -28.27 -7.17 -8.29
CA LYS A 161 -27.45 -6.52 -9.30
C LYS A 161 -27.30 -5.04 -8.95
N VAL A 162 -26.22 -4.41 -9.44
CA VAL A 162 -26.09 -2.97 -9.38
C VAL A 162 -27.34 -2.33 -10.01
N ALA A 163 -27.88 -1.31 -9.35
CA ALA A 163 -29.11 -0.66 -9.81
C ALA A 163 -28.93 -0.03 -11.20
N GLU A 164 -29.94 -0.12 -12.05
CA GLU A 164 -29.94 0.52 -13.38
C GLU A 164 -29.84 2.05 -13.29
N LYS A 165 -30.28 2.60 -12.17
CA LYS A 165 -30.23 4.03 -11.85
C LYS A 165 -29.75 4.20 -10.41
N ILE A 166 -28.69 4.96 -10.21
CA ILE A 166 -28.15 5.33 -8.88
C ILE A 166 -28.30 6.84 -8.73
N THR A 167 -29.13 7.28 -7.78
CA THR A 167 -29.30 8.69 -7.48
C THR A 167 -28.40 9.07 -6.32
N VAL A 168 -27.54 10.10 -6.52
CA VAL A 168 -26.61 10.58 -5.51
C VAL A 168 -26.58 12.10 -5.46
N LYS A 169 -26.14 12.63 -4.33
CA LYS A 169 -25.85 14.05 -4.17
C LYS A 169 -24.36 14.31 -4.23
N VAL A 170 -23.95 15.30 -4.99
CA VAL A 170 -22.56 15.65 -5.26
C VAL A 170 -21.90 16.30 -4.03
N PHE A 171 -20.81 15.70 -3.55
CA PHE A 171 -19.84 16.33 -2.68
C PHE A 171 -18.61 16.68 -3.54
N LYS A 172 -18.56 17.94 -4.02
CA LYS A 172 -17.54 18.41 -4.97
C LYS A 172 -16.28 18.86 -4.28
N VAL A 173 -15.15 18.35 -4.72
CA VAL A 173 -13.82 18.82 -4.30
C VAL A 173 -13.04 19.26 -5.53
N THR A 174 -12.91 20.57 -5.69
CA THR A 174 -12.24 21.18 -6.84
C THR A 174 -10.74 20.97 -6.80
N GLY A 175 -10.13 20.75 -7.96
CA GLY A 175 -8.69 20.57 -8.14
C GLY A 175 -8.23 19.15 -7.83
N GLU A 176 -6.96 19.01 -7.49
CA GLU A 176 -6.38 17.72 -7.11
C GLU A 176 -6.61 17.42 -5.62
N THR A 177 -7.07 16.21 -5.33
CA THR A 177 -7.03 15.62 -4.00
C THR A 177 -6.06 14.46 -3.97
N ASN A 178 -5.00 14.62 -3.22
CA ASN A 178 -4.05 13.55 -2.97
C ASN A 178 -4.41 12.77 -1.70
N THR A 179 -3.74 11.67 -1.46
CA THR A 179 -4.01 10.84 -0.29
C THR A 179 -3.59 11.48 1.04
N ASP A 180 -2.81 12.57 1.05
CA ASP A 180 -2.57 13.37 2.26
C ASP A 180 -3.77 14.29 2.59
N ASP A 181 -4.56 14.73 1.59
CA ASP A 181 -5.82 15.43 1.83
C ASP A 181 -6.88 14.49 2.41
N LEU A 182 -6.95 13.24 1.94
CA LEU A 182 -7.98 12.27 2.35
C LEU A 182 -7.60 11.47 3.61
N SER A 183 -6.31 11.32 3.89
CA SER A 183 -5.75 10.58 5.03
C SER A 183 -4.42 11.20 5.44
N PRO A 184 -4.43 12.35 6.15
CA PRO A 184 -3.23 13.11 6.44
C PRO A 184 -2.16 12.31 7.18
N ALA A 185 -0.90 12.48 6.78
CA ALA A 185 0.23 11.79 7.40
C ALA A 185 0.38 12.08 8.91
N PRO A 186 0.17 13.31 9.41
CA PRO A 186 0.20 13.60 10.85
C PRO A 186 -0.84 12.83 11.68
N ASP A 187 -1.92 12.37 11.03
CA ASP A 187 -3.01 11.61 11.66
C ASP A 187 -2.90 10.09 11.44
N ALA A 188 -1.77 9.60 10.93
CA ALA A 188 -1.54 8.18 10.64
C ALA A 188 -1.80 7.25 11.84
N TRP A 189 -1.63 7.75 13.06
CA TRP A 189 -1.89 7.04 14.32
C TRP A 189 -3.36 6.60 14.48
N SER A 190 -4.29 7.29 13.85
CA SER A 190 -5.74 7.00 13.96
C SER A 190 -6.27 6.09 12.85
N ARG A 191 -5.48 5.75 11.84
CA ARG A 191 -5.92 4.96 10.66
C ARG A 191 -6.63 3.64 10.99
N PRO A 192 -6.22 2.86 12.00
CA PRO A 192 -6.95 1.65 12.39
C PRO A 192 -8.35 1.93 12.98
N ASP A 193 -8.58 3.13 13.51
CA ASP A 193 -9.87 3.59 14.02
C ASP A 193 -10.56 4.45 12.94
N ILE A 194 -11.17 3.79 11.94
CA ILE A 194 -11.72 4.43 10.75
C ILE A 194 -12.61 5.63 11.08
N PRO A 195 -13.59 5.55 12.03
CA PRO A 195 -14.45 6.69 12.38
C PRO A 195 -13.69 7.93 12.86
N VAL A 196 -12.62 7.72 13.65
CA VAL A 196 -11.76 8.83 14.11
C VAL A 196 -10.94 9.39 12.97
N HIS A 197 -10.33 8.50 12.17
CA HIS A 197 -9.46 8.93 11.09
C HIS A 197 -10.20 9.70 9.99
N ALA A 198 -11.42 9.29 9.66
CA ALA A 198 -12.25 9.93 8.66
C ALA A 198 -12.54 11.43 8.98
N LYS A 199 -12.54 11.80 10.26
CA LYS A 199 -12.72 13.22 10.67
C LYS A 199 -11.60 14.13 10.21
N ALA A 200 -10.40 13.59 9.92
CA ALA A 200 -9.27 14.37 9.44
C ALA A 200 -9.29 14.59 7.90
N MET A 201 -10.22 13.98 7.17
CA MET A 201 -10.35 14.12 5.72
C MET A 201 -10.64 15.57 5.35
N LEU A 202 -9.84 16.15 4.43
CA LEU A 202 -10.02 17.53 3.93
C LEU A 202 -9.99 18.60 5.04
N LYS A 203 -9.15 18.44 6.05
CA LYS A 203 -9.03 19.35 7.20
C LYS A 203 -8.33 20.67 6.90
N MET A 204 -7.88 20.89 5.68
CA MET A 204 -7.34 22.17 5.20
C MET A 204 -8.35 22.87 4.32
N GLU A 205 -8.52 24.18 4.54
CA GLU A 205 -9.43 25.01 3.73
C GLU A 205 -9.04 24.98 2.24
N ARG A 206 -10.03 24.83 1.40
CA ARG A 206 -9.90 24.87 -0.06
C ARG A 206 -11.21 25.33 -0.70
N GLU A 207 -11.19 25.63 -1.99
CA GLU A 207 -12.37 26.10 -2.72
C GLU A 207 -13.58 25.18 -2.52
N GLY A 208 -14.69 25.71 -2.04
CA GLY A 208 -15.93 24.98 -1.79
C GLY A 208 -15.93 24.07 -0.56
N ILE A 209 -14.80 23.95 0.16
CA ILE A 209 -14.66 23.09 1.35
C ILE A 209 -14.20 23.92 2.53
N THR A 210 -15.02 23.97 3.58
CA THR A 210 -14.70 24.65 4.84
C THR A 210 -14.61 23.61 5.95
N PRO A 211 -13.40 23.33 6.47
CA PRO A 211 -13.23 22.40 7.59
C PRO A 211 -13.90 22.94 8.86
N ASP A 212 -14.40 22.07 9.72
CA ASP A 212 -14.98 22.44 11.00
C ASP A 212 -13.95 23.03 11.94
N GLU A 213 -12.71 22.53 11.86
CA GLU A 213 -11.55 23.06 12.57
C GLU A 213 -10.31 22.94 11.70
N GLN A 214 -9.84 24.10 11.22
CA GLN A 214 -8.69 24.18 10.32
C GLN A 214 -7.47 23.40 10.85
N GLY A 215 -6.98 22.45 10.08
CA GLY A 215 -5.81 21.63 10.42
C GLY A 215 -6.08 20.45 11.34
N SER A 216 -7.30 20.29 11.89
CA SER A 216 -7.66 19.21 12.83
C SER A 216 -8.84 18.39 12.33
N VAL A 217 -9.97 19.04 12.03
CA VAL A 217 -11.23 18.38 11.68
C VAL A 217 -11.69 18.86 10.31
N GLY A 218 -12.02 17.92 9.43
CA GLY A 218 -12.53 18.19 8.11
C GLY A 218 -13.95 18.77 8.08
N PRO A 219 -14.60 18.85 6.90
CA PRO A 219 -15.89 19.52 6.70
C PRO A 219 -17.08 18.64 7.13
N ILE A 220 -17.09 18.16 8.37
CA ILE A 220 -18.08 17.18 8.85
C ILE A 220 -19.48 17.79 8.85
N LYS A 221 -19.63 19.02 9.34
CA LYS A 221 -20.94 19.71 9.34
C LYS A 221 -21.47 19.94 7.92
N GLN A 222 -20.59 20.23 6.95
CA GLN A 222 -20.98 20.38 5.55
C GLN A 222 -21.49 19.05 4.99
N ILE A 223 -20.81 17.94 5.31
CA ILE A 223 -21.22 16.59 4.91
C ILE A 223 -22.57 16.23 5.55
N GLU A 224 -22.73 16.42 6.86
CA GLU A 224 -23.96 16.16 7.59
C GLU A 224 -25.14 16.98 7.04
N GLU A 225 -24.90 18.24 6.67
CA GLU A 225 -25.93 19.10 6.06
C GLU A 225 -26.41 18.54 4.72
N LEU A 226 -25.48 18.06 3.90
CA LEU A 226 -25.81 17.44 2.60
C LEU A 226 -26.56 16.11 2.75
N GLN A 227 -26.36 15.40 3.85
CA GLN A 227 -27.00 14.10 4.11
C GLN A 227 -28.40 14.21 4.72
N LYS A 228 -28.88 15.40 5.11
CA LYS A 228 -30.15 15.57 5.84
C LYS A 228 -31.41 15.05 5.12
N ASP A 229 -31.42 15.05 3.82
CA ASP A 229 -32.55 14.55 3.02
C ASP A 229 -32.44 13.05 2.70
N GLY A 230 -31.43 12.36 3.19
CA GLY A 230 -31.25 10.93 3.05
C GLY A 230 -30.78 10.47 1.67
N ILE A 231 -30.41 11.40 0.76
CA ILE A 231 -29.81 11.03 -0.53
C ILE A 231 -28.33 10.70 -0.29
N PRO A 232 -27.84 9.50 -0.72
CA PRO A 232 -26.42 9.15 -0.60
C PRO A 232 -25.52 10.17 -1.27
N LEU A 233 -24.34 10.42 -0.68
CA LEU A 233 -23.35 11.31 -1.27
C LEU A 233 -22.46 10.54 -2.25
N ALA A 234 -22.03 11.22 -3.32
CA ALA A 234 -20.92 10.80 -4.16
C ALA A 234 -19.74 11.76 -3.97
N TYR A 235 -18.53 11.22 -3.81
CA TYR A 235 -17.31 12.01 -3.88
C TYR A 235 -17.04 12.38 -5.35
N VAL A 236 -16.88 13.68 -5.63
CA VAL A 236 -16.67 14.18 -7.00
C VAL A 236 -15.46 15.09 -7.03
N GLY A 237 -14.43 14.76 -7.83
CA GLY A 237 -13.19 15.53 -7.90
C GLY A 237 -12.61 15.62 -9.31
N ASP A 238 -11.77 16.63 -9.56
CA ASP A 238 -11.13 16.79 -10.87
C ASP A 238 -10.01 15.75 -11.04
N VAL A 239 -9.13 15.63 -10.04
CA VAL A 239 -8.09 14.59 -9.95
C VAL A 239 -8.11 14.00 -8.54
N VAL A 240 -8.32 12.71 -8.42
CA VAL A 240 -8.60 12.07 -7.11
C VAL A 240 -7.57 11.00 -6.78
N GLY A 241 -7.08 11.04 -5.52
CA GLY A 241 -6.35 9.94 -4.91
C GLY A 241 -4.89 9.79 -5.33
N THR A 242 -4.25 10.84 -5.83
CA THR A 242 -2.82 10.82 -6.16
C THR A 242 -1.94 10.62 -4.92
N GLY A 243 -0.71 10.18 -5.13
CA GLY A 243 0.29 10.03 -4.07
C GLY A 243 0.37 8.61 -3.51
N SER A 244 0.18 8.43 -2.20
CA SER A 244 0.46 7.17 -1.50
C SER A 244 -0.66 6.13 -1.64
N SER A 245 -0.31 4.85 -1.60
CA SER A 245 -1.24 3.70 -1.64
C SER A 245 -1.98 3.49 -0.30
N ARG A 246 -2.74 4.49 0.15
CA ARG A 246 -3.39 4.45 1.48
C ARG A 246 -4.84 3.97 1.39
N LYS A 247 -5.13 2.74 1.80
CA LYS A 247 -6.52 2.30 2.00
C LYS A 247 -7.27 3.20 2.99
N SER A 248 -6.56 3.82 3.95
CA SER A 248 -7.17 4.78 4.88
C SER A 248 -7.78 6.01 4.18
N ALA A 249 -7.26 6.40 3.01
CA ALA A 249 -7.88 7.46 2.21
C ALA A 249 -9.23 7.01 1.65
N THR A 250 -9.30 5.79 1.11
CA THR A 250 -10.56 5.18 0.69
C THR A 250 -11.51 5.00 1.86
N ASN A 251 -11.05 4.45 2.98
CA ASN A 251 -11.87 4.29 4.18
C ASN A 251 -12.47 5.61 4.68
N SER A 252 -11.71 6.72 4.61
CA SER A 252 -12.21 8.05 4.98
C SER A 252 -13.34 8.51 4.06
N VAL A 253 -13.21 8.32 2.75
CA VAL A 253 -14.27 8.64 1.78
C VAL A 253 -15.48 7.75 2.02
N LEU A 254 -15.30 6.44 2.14
CA LEU A 254 -16.40 5.48 2.32
C LEU A 254 -17.08 5.62 3.68
N TRP A 255 -16.41 6.17 4.70
CA TRP A 255 -17.06 6.45 5.97
C TRP A 255 -18.24 7.41 5.80
N PHE A 256 -18.18 8.32 4.84
CA PHE A 256 -19.24 9.29 4.56
C PHE A 256 -20.10 8.93 3.34
N MET A 257 -19.55 8.20 2.38
CA MET A 257 -20.21 7.93 1.09
C MET A 257 -20.68 6.46 0.94
N GLY A 258 -20.21 5.55 1.80
CA GLY A 258 -20.53 4.12 1.76
C GLY A 258 -21.59 3.73 2.79
N GLU A 259 -21.87 2.42 2.83
CA GLU A 259 -22.86 1.77 3.68
C GLU A 259 -22.19 0.84 4.70
N ASP A 260 -22.82 0.63 5.84
CA ASP A 260 -22.33 -0.28 6.87
C ASP A 260 -22.34 -1.74 6.35
N ILE A 261 -21.30 -2.49 6.64
CA ILE A 261 -21.22 -3.92 6.31
C ILE A 261 -21.96 -4.68 7.44
N PRO A 262 -22.97 -5.48 7.13
CA PRO A 262 -23.70 -6.25 8.14
C PRO A 262 -22.75 -7.10 8.99
N TYR A 263 -22.90 -7.03 10.32
CA TYR A 263 -22.11 -7.78 11.31
C TYR A 263 -20.60 -7.43 11.35
N VAL A 264 -20.16 -6.38 10.64
CA VAL A 264 -18.79 -5.90 10.66
C VAL A 264 -18.76 -4.49 11.24
N PRO A 265 -18.37 -4.31 12.50
CA PRO A 265 -18.39 -3.00 13.12
C PRO A 265 -17.34 -2.04 12.55
N ASN A 266 -17.70 -0.76 12.42
CA ASN A 266 -16.81 0.35 12.10
C ASN A 266 -16.11 0.26 10.74
N LYS A 267 -16.67 -0.48 9.79
CA LYS A 267 -16.18 -0.60 8.41
C LYS A 267 -17.33 -0.43 7.42
N ARG A 268 -17.09 0.24 6.32
CA ARG A 268 -18.08 0.51 5.28
C ARG A 268 -17.62 0.03 3.91
N THR A 269 -18.58 -0.26 3.06
CA THR A 269 -18.40 -0.73 1.68
C THR A 269 -19.30 0.10 0.75
N GLY A 270 -19.16 -0.10 -0.56
CA GLY A 270 -20.00 0.59 -1.55
C GLY A 270 -19.63 2.06 -1.72
N GLY A 271 -20.61 2.88 -2.08
CA GLY A 271 -20.42 4.30 -2.38
C GLY A 271 -19.94 4.58 -3.81
N VAL A 272 -20.00 5.85 -4.20
CA VAL A 272 -19.66 6.32 -5.54
C VAL A 272 -18.55 7.35 -5.48
N CYS A 273 -17.53 7.19 -6.33
CA CYS A 273 -16.46 8.15 -6.53
C CYS A 273 -16.38 8.53 -8.02
N LEU A 274 -16.63 9.80 -8.35
CA LEU A 274 -16.56 10.32 -9.70
C LEU A 274 -15.30 11.20 -9.82
N GLY A 275 -14.47 10.93 -10.81
CA GLY A 275 -13.24 11.68 -11.03
C GLY A 275 -13.06 12.09 -12.48
N GLY A 276 -12.57 13.31 -12.73
CA GLY A 276 -12.02 13.66 -14.03
C GLY A 276 -10.85 12.73 -14.36
N LYS A 277 -10.03 12.46 -13.34
CA LYS A 277 -9.03 11.39 -13.28
C LYS A 277 -9.01 10.79 -11.87
N ILE A 278 -8.82 9.48 -11.79
CA ILE A 278 -8.65 8.78 -10.51
C ILE A 278 -7.30 8.05 -10.56
N ALA A 279 -6.44 8.31 -9.58
CA ALA A 279 -5.13 7.64 -9.53
C ALA A 279 -5.31 6.11 -9.46
N PRO A 280 -4.56 5.32 -10.25
CA PRO A 280 -4.81 3.88 -10.40
C PRO A 280 -4.85 3.10 -9.09
N ILE A 281 -3.91 3.37 -8.18
CA ILE A 281 -3.89 2.69 -6.87
C ILE A 281 -5.14 3.04 -6.04
N PHE A 282 -5.60 4.29 -6.09
CA PHE A 282 -6.81 4.70 -5.39
C PHE A 282 -8.06 4.10 -6.03
N TYR A 283 -8.11 4.06 -7.37
CA TYR A 283 -9.16 3.40 -8.14
C TYR A 283 -9.30 1.93 -7.73
N ASN A 284 -8.20 1.18 -7.79
CA ASN A 284 -8.15 -0.22 -7.38
C ASN A 284 -8.55 -0.43 -5.91
N THR A 285 -8.18 0.48 -5.02
CA THR A 285 -8.56 0.38 -3.60
C THR A 285 -10.05 0.63 -3.38
N MET A 286 -10.68 1.48 -4.22
CA MET A 286 -12.13 1.63 -4.25
C MET A 286 -12.83 0.34 -4.72
N GLU A 287 -12.35 -0.29 -5.79
CA GLU A 287 -12.85 -1.60 -6.28
C GLU A 287 -12.73 -2.67 -5.20
N ASP A 288 -11.58 -2.78 -4.54
CA ASP A 288 -11.35 -3.72 -3.43
C ASP A 288 -12.36 -3.53 -2.27
N SER A 289 -12.85 -2.31 -2.11
CA SER A 289 -13.80 -1.93 -1.05
C SER A 289 -15.26 -1.98 -1.49
N GLY A 290 -15.54 -2.48 -2.70
CA GLY A 290 -16.89 -2.61 -3.25
C GLY A 290 -17.52 -1.28 -3.67
N ALA A 291 -16.75 -0.21 -3.75
CA ALA A 291 -17.20 1.09 -4.26
C ALA A 291 -17.26 1.10 -5.80
N LEU A 292 -17.94 2.09 -6.35
CA LEU A 292 -18.06 2.34 -7.78
C LEU A 292 -17.25 3.58 -8.17
N PRO A 293 -15.96 3.43 -8.54
CA PRO A 293 -15.16 4.50 -9.10
C PRO A 293 -15.47 4.67 -10.59
N ILE A 294 -15.69 5.91 -11.04
CA ILE A 294 -15.98 6.23 -12.45
C ILE A 294 -15.14 7.42 -12.89
N GLU A 295 -14.38 7.27 -13.95
CA GLU A 295 -13.71 8.38 -14.64
C GLU A 295 -14.64 8.98 -15.69
N LEU A 296 -14.90 10.28 -15.60
CA LEU A 296 -15.78 11.03 -16.49
C LEU A 296 -15.56 12.54 -16.37
N ASN A 297 -16.12 13.32 -17.30
CA ASN A 297 -16.10 14.78 -17.15
C ASN A 297 -16.99 15.21 -15.98
N VAL A 298 -16.40 15.90 -14.98
CA VAL A 298 -17.08 16.36 -13.76
C VAL A 298 -17.32 17.86 -13.69
N GLN A 299 -17.08 18.60 -14.80
CA GLN A 299 -17.10 20.07 -14.81
C GLN A 299 -18.50 20.63 -14.54
N ASP A 300 -19.55 19.96 -15.01
CA ASP A 300 -20.95 20.39 -14.85
C ASP A 300 -21.60 19.89 -13.56
N MET A 301 -20.81 19.31 -12.65
CA MET A 301 -21.25 18.82 -11.33
C MET A 301 -20.83 19.80 -10.24
N ASN A 302 -21.81 20.38 -9.53
CA ASN A 302 -21.57 21.33 -8.45
C ASN A 302 -21.92 20.74 -7.08
N MET A 303 -21.35 21.31 -6.02
CA MET A 303 -21.66 20.94 -4.64
C MET A 303 -23.17 20.94 -4.38
N GLY A 304 -23.72 19.83 -3.90
CA GLY A 304 -25.13 19.67 -3.55
C GLY A 304 -26.06 19.32 -4.73
N ASP A 305 -25.56 19.26 -5.96
CA ASP A 305 -26.37 18.79 -7.09
C ASP A 305 -26.83 17.35 -6.85
N VAL A 306 -28.07 17.06 -7.21
CA VAL A 306 -28.60 15.70 -7.27
C VAL A 306 -28.48 15.20 -8.70
N ILE A 307 -27.80 14.09 -8.89
CA ILE A 307 -27.53 13.48 -10.19
C ILE A 307 -27.96 12.03 -10.21
N ASP A 308 -28.34 11.57 -11.39
CA ASP A 308 -28.68 10.19 -11.69
C ASP A 308 -27.61 9.53 -12.55
N ILE A 309 -27.01 8.47 -12.06
CA ILE A 309 -25.99 7.69 -12.75
C ILE A 309 -26.67 6.45 -13.32
N PHE A 310 -26.42 6.16 -14.59
CA PHE A 310 -26.95 4.97 -15.30
C PHE A 310 -25.76 4.05 -15.67
N PRO A 311 -25.35 3.13 -14.80
CA PRO A 311 -24.12 2.35 -14.97
C PRO A 311 -24.10 1.51 -16.27
N TYR A 312 -25.25 1.00 -16.67
CA TYR A 312 -25.39 0.16 -17.87
C TYR A 312 -25.52 0.94 -19.17
N GLU A 313 -25.96 2.22 -19.10
CA GLU A 313 -26.03 3.12 -20.24
C GLU A 313 -24.71 3.92 -20.43
N GLY A 314 -23.91 4.05 -19.38
CA GLY A 314 -22.67 4.83 -19.36
C GLY A 314 -22.89 6.35 -19.38
N VAL A 315 -23.97 6.83 -18.72
CA VAL A 315 -24.33 8.26 -18.70
C VAL A 315 -24.69 8.75 -17.31
N VAL A 316 -24.45 10.04 -17.09
CA VAL A 316 -24.93 10.79 -15.90
C VAL A 316 -25.93 11.85 -16.36
N ARG A 317 -27.06 11.95 -15.68
CA ARG A 317 -28.10 12.94 -15.95
C ARG A 317 -28.36 13.82 -14.72
N LYS A 318 -28.64 15.10 -14.99
CA LYS A 318 -29.11 16.04 -14.00
C LYS A 318 -30.42 16.66 -14.52
N ASP A 319 -31.47 16.63 -13.72
CA ASP A 319 -32.81 17.08 -14.13
C ASP A 319 -33.29 16.47 -15.45
N GLY A 320 -32.89 15.21 -15.72
CA GLY A 320 -33.21 14.49 -16.95
C GLY A 320 -32.33 14.79 -18.15
N ALA A 321 -31.46 15.80 -18.09
CA ALA A 321 -30.50 16.12 -19.15
C ALA A 321 -29.17 15.38 -18.92
N GLU A 322 -28.60 14.79 -19.98
CA GLU A 322 -27.28 14.18 -19.94
C GLU A 322 -26.22 15.28 -19.77
N ILE A 323 -25.37 15.11 -18.73
CA ILE A 323 -24.29 16.04 -18.40
C ILE A 323 -22.90 15.43 -18.60
N SER A 324 -22.80 14.11 -18.62
CA SER A 324 -21.53 13.40 -18.83
C SER A 324 -21.79 11.98 -19.29
N SER A 325 -20.80 11.39 -19.97
CA SER A 325 -20.78 9.98 -20.37
C SER A 325 -19.48 9.30 -19.90
N PHE A 326 -19.51 7.98 -19.78
CA PHE A 326 -18.40 7.18 -19.31
C PHE A 326 -18.47 5.76 -19.85
N GLU A 327 -17.35 5.04 -19.77
CA GLU A 327 -17.29 3.60 -20.03
C GLU A 327 -16.84 2.87 -18.75
N LEU A 328 -17.46 1.73 -18.44
CA LEU A 328 -17.08 0.88 -17.34
C LEU A 328 -16.46 -0.43 -17.82
N GLY A 329 -15.45 -0.90 -17.12
CA GLY A 329 -14.97 -2.26 -17.23
C GLY A 329 -16.12 -3.26 -16.94
N LYS A 330 -16.28 -4.30 -17.75
CA LYS A 330 -17.37 -5.27 -17.59
C LYS A 330 -17.37 -5.97 -16.22
N VAL A 331 -16.19 -6.14 -15.63
CA VAL A 331 -16.02 -6.85 -14.35
C VAL A 331 -16.39 -5.98 -13.16
N LEU A 332 -16.27 -4.64 -13.28
CA LEU A 332 -16.49 -3.70 -12.16
C LEU A 332 -17.89 -3.85 -11.53
N LEU A 333 -18.93 -4.04 -12.34
CA LEU A 333 -20.30 -4.23 -11.81
C LEU A 333 -20.45 -5.54 -11.03
N ASP A 334 -19.72 -6.59 -11.43
CA ASP A 334 -19.67 -7.84 -10.67
C ASP A 334 -18.90 -7.67 -9.36
N GLU A 335 -17.82 -6.88 -9.37
CA GLU A 335 -17.06 -6.55 -8.16
C GLU A 335 -17.91 -5.79 -7.15
N VAL A 336 -18.60 -4.75 -7.58
CA VAL A 336 -19.55 -4.02 -6.72
C VAL A 336 -20.63 -4.96 -6.16
N ARG A 337 -21.22 -5.83 -7.01
CA ARG A 337 -22.21 -6.81 -6.60
C ARG A 337 -21.65 -7.82 -5.59
N ALA A 338 -20.42 -8.28 -5.79
CA ALA A 338 -19.75 -9.20 -4.87
C ALA A 338 -19.43 -8.58 -3.50
N GLY A 339 -19.33 -7.24 -3.43
CA GLY A 339 -18.89 -6.47 -2.27
C GLY A 339 -17.41 -6.12 -2.32
N GLY A 340 -16.80 -6.22 -3.51
CA GLY A 340 -15.42 -5.86 -3.82
C GLY A 340 -14.74 -6.89 -4.73
N ARG A 341 -13.61 -6.48 -5.29
CA ARG A 341 -12.79 -7.32 -6.17
C ARG A 341 -12.28 -8.58 -5.46
N ILE A 342 -11.80 -8.46 -4.22
CA ILE A 342 -11.28 -9.59 -3.45
C ILE A 342 -12.36 -10.66 -3.19
N PRO A 343 -13.57 -10.34 -2.68
CA PRO A 343 -14.67 -11.29 -2.57
C PRO A 343 -15.04 -11.95 -3.90
N LEU A 344 -15.04 -11.21 -5.00
CA LEU A 344 -15.33 -11.75 -6.33
C LEU A 344 -14.31 -12.81 -6.74
N ILE A 345 -13.01 -12.54 -6.56
CA ILE A 345 -11.93 -13.47 -6.92
C ILE A 345 -12.01 -14.74 -6.08
N ILE A 346 -12.14 -14.61 -4.76
CA ILE A 346 -12.24 -15.76 -3.85
C ILE A 346 -13.48 -16.60 -4.19
N GLY A 347 -14.62 -15.94 -4.40
CA GLY A 347 -15.88 -16.62 -4.72
C GLY A 347 -15.85 -17.33 -6.08
N ARG A 348 -15.28 -16.72 -7.12
CA ARG A 348 -15.06 -17.39 -8.42
C ARG A 348 -14.18 -18.63 -8.26
N GLY A 349 -13.11 -18.53 -7.49
CA GLY A 349 -12.24 -19.68 -7.19
C GLY A 349 -12.99 -20.79 -6.44
N LEU A 350 -13.84 -20.45 -5.47
CA LEU A 350 -14.68 -21.41 -4.76
C LEU A 350 -15.67 -22.10 -5.71
N THR A 351 -16.34 -21.33 -6.55
CA THR A 351 -17.30 -21.83 -7.55
C THR A 351 -16.61 -22.79 -8.54
N SER A 352 -15.44 -22.41 -9.07
CA SER A 352 -14.68 -23.27 -10.00
C SER A 352 -14.26 -24.58 -9.35
N ARG A 353 -13.77 -24.57 -8.11
CA ARG A 353 -13.43 -25.80 -7.36
C ARG A 353 -14.64 -26.68 -7.16
N ALA A 354 -15.79 -26.11 -6.77
CA ALA A 354 -17.02 -26.87 -6.55
C ALA A 354 -17.53 -27.49 -7.85
N ARG A 355 -17.49 -26.77 -8.97
CA ARG A 355 -17.87 -27.30 -10.29
C ARG A 355 -16.94 -28.42 -10.73
N THR A 356 -15.62 -28.27 -10.54
CA THR A 356 -14.63 -29.32 -10.82
C THR A 356 -14.91 -30.57 -10.00
N SER A 357 -15.16 -30.44 -8.70
CA SER A 357 -15.50 -31.56 -7.81
C SER A 357 -16.77 -32.30 -8.25
N LEU A 358 -17.75 -31.58 -8.78
CA LEU A 358 -18.99 -32.13 -9.29
C LEU A 358 -18.92 -32.60 -10.76
N GLY A 359 -17.80 -32.45 -11.42
CA GLY A 359 -17.61 -32.79 -12.84
C GLY A 359 -18.41 -31.90 -13.80
N LEU A 360 -18.69 -30.66 -13.40
CA LEU A 360 -19.42 -29.66 -14.19
C LEU A 360 -18.44 -28.80 -14.98
N GLU A 361 -18.85 -28.33 -16.16
CA GLU A 361 -18.11 -27.35 -16.95
C GLU A 361 -18.01 -26.01 -16.22
N GLU A 362 -17.05 -25.15 -16.60
CA GLU A 362 -16.98 -23.79 -16.08
C GLU A 362 -18.26 -22.99 -16.38
N THR A 363 -18.51 -21.97 -15.56
CA THR A 363 -19.70 -21.14 -15.70
C THR A 363 -19.40 -19.84 -16.44
N ASP A 364 -20.36 -19.36 -17.25
CA ASP A 364 -20.33 -18.03 -17.88
C ASP A 364 -21.10 -16.98 -17.06
N LEU A 365 -21.38 -17.26 -15.80
CA LEU A 365 -22.14 -16.37 -14.92
C LEU A 365 -21.42 -15.04 -14.65
N PHE A 366 -20.09 -15.10 -14.50
CA PHE A 366 -19.27 -13.95 -14.18
C PHE A 366 -18.79 -13.23 -15.45
N ALA A 367 -18.80 -11.92 -15.42
CA ALA A 367 -18.19 -11.12 -16.48
C ALA A 367 -16.70 -11.46 -16.58
N LYS A 368 -16.23 -11.64 -17.80
CA LYS A 368 -14.80 -11.87 -18.07
C LYS A 368 -14.16 -10.56 -18.55
N PRO A 369 -12.92 -10.27 -18.13
CA PRO A 369 -12.15 -9.20 -18.74
C PRO A 369 -12.09 -9.39 -20.26
N ILE A 370 -11.97 -8.30 -20.99
CA ILE A 370 -11.80 -8.38 -22.45
C ILE A 370 -10.31 -8.63 -22.68
N ASP A 371 -9.97 -9.77 -23.27
CA ASP A 371 -8.61 -10.02 -23.70
C ASP A 371 -8.21 -8.99 -24.78
N PRO A 372 -6.99 -8.45 -24.70
CA PRO A 372 -6.48 -7.57 -25.73
C PRO A 372 -6.38 -8.31 -27.07
N SER A 373 -6.38 -7.56 -28.17
CA SER A 373 -6.17 -8.12 -29.51
C SER A 373 -4.86 -8.91 -29.56
N ALA A 374 -4.87 -10.04 -30.23
CA ALA A 374 -3.65 -10.80 -30.47
C ALA A 374 -2.61 -9.92 -31.21
N SER A 375 -1.37 -9.98 -30.76
CA SER A 375 -0.25 -9.25 -31.35
C SER A 375 0.87 -10.22 -31.68
N ASP A 376 1.46 -10.07 -32.87
CA ASP A 376 2.65 -10.84 -33.28
C ASP A 376 3.95 -10.21 -32.78
N LYS A 377 3.87 -9.09 -32.09
CA LYS A 377 5.03 -8.39 -31.51
C LYS A 377 5.59 -9.13 -30.29
N GLY A 378 6.86 -8.93 -30.04
CA GLY A 378 7.53 -9.42 -28.84
C GLY A 378 7.00 -8.79 -27.55
N TYR A 379 7.48 -9.24 -26.43
CA TYR A 379 7.10 -8.78 -25.11
C TYR A 379 8.11 -7.78 -24.54
N THR A 380 7.63 -6.79 -23.82
CA THR A 380 8.49 -5.92 -23.02
C THR A 380 9.09 -6.68 -21.82
N LEU A 381 10.08 -6.10 -21.16
CA LEU A 381 10.69 -6.73 -19.98
C LEU A 381 9.68 -6.94 -18.86
N ALA A 382 8.84 -5.95 -18.57
CA ALA A 382 7.80 -6.04 -17.57
C ALA A 382 6.76 -7.14 -17.90
N GLN A 383 6.36 -7.23 -19.18
CA GLN A 383 5.43 -8.28 -19.63
C GLN A 383 6.00 -9.69 -19.44
N LYS A 384 7.30 -9.87 -19.66
CA LYS A 384 7.99 -11.14 -19.42
C LYS A 384 8.12 -11.46 -17.92
N MET A 385 8.46 -10.47 -17.09
CA MET A 385 8.54 -10.67 -15.62
C MET A 385 7.20 -11.12 -15.06
N VAL A 386 6.11 -10.43 -15.43
CA VAL A 386 4.75 -10.80 -15.01
C VAL A 386 4.35 -12.15 -15.61
N GLY A 387 4.69 -12.42 -16.88
CA GLY A 387 4.46 -13.72 -17.52
C GLY A 387 5.14 -14.86 -16.76
N LYS A 388 6.42 -14.73 -16.42
CA LYS A 388 7.16 -15.69 -15.60
C LYS A 388 6.47 -15.95 -14.26
N ALA A 389 5.98 -14.91 -13.59
CA ALA A 389 5.24 -15.03 -12.34
C ALA A 389 3.86 -15.69 -12.50
N CYS A 390 3.31 -15.71 -13.71
CA CYS A 390 2.07 -16.39 -14.07
C CYS A 390 2.32 -17.79 -14.70
N GLY A 391 3.60 -18.20 -14.88
CA GLY A 391 3.95 -19.47 -15.53
C GLY A 391 3.76 -19.48 -17.05
N VAL A 392 3.79 -18.31 -17.70
CA VAL A 392 3.69 -18.12 -19.16
C VAL A 392 4.84 -17.27 -19.67
N GLU A 393 5.04 -17.22 -21.00
CA GLU A 393 6.14 -16.47 -21.61
C GLU A 393 6.03 -14.96 -21.39
N GLY A 394 4.84 -14.41 -21.47
CA GLY A 394 4.55 -13.00 -21.26
C GLY A 394 3.06 -12.72 -21.13
N VAL A 395 2.71 -11.57 -20.55
CA VAL A 395 1.33 -11.10 -20.41
C VAL A 395 1.18 -9.78 -21.16
N ARG A 396 0.20 -9.69 -22.07
CA ARG A 396 -0.05 -8.47 -22.85
C ARG A 396 -0.69 -7.37 -22.03
N ALA A 397 -0.41 -6.12 -22.38
CA ALA A 397 -1.10 -4.98 -21.80
C ALA A 397 -2.63 -5.11 -21.95
N GLY A 398 -3.37 -4.83 -20.88
CA GLY A 398 -4.83 -5.02 -20.80
C GLY A 398 -5.29 -6.45 -20.48
N GLN A 399 -4.39 -7.42 -20.42
CA GLN A 399 -4.72 -8.80 -20.05
C GLN A 399 -4.77 -8.95 -18.53
N TYR A 400 -5.88 -9.52 -18.03
CA TYR A 400 -5.98 -9.90 -16.61
C TYR A 400 -5.08 -11.10 -16.30
N CYS A 401 -4.39 -11.04 -15.16
CA CYS A 401 -3.54 -12.12 -14.66
C CYS A 401 -3.43 -12.09 -13.13
N GLU A 402 -2.92 -13.17 -12.56
CA GLU A 402 -2.68 -13.32 -11.12
C GLU A 402 -1.22 -13.77 -10.88
N PRO A 403 -0.24 -12.84 -11.03
CA PRO A 403 1.16 -13.17 -10.83
C PRO A 403 1.46 -13.59 -9.38
N LYS A 404 2.37 -14.55 -9.23
CA LYS A 404 2.91 -14.96 -7.94
C LYS A 404 3.67 -13.79 -7.31
N MET A 405 3.36 -13.51 -6.03
CA MET A 405 4.01 -12.49 -5.22
C MET A 405 5.20 -13.10 -4.46
N THR A 406 6.40 -12.81 -4.92
CA THR A 406 7.64 -13.31 -4.31
C THR A 406 8.04 -12.50 -3.09
N THR A 407 7.72 -11.21 -3.07
CA THR A 407 8.07 -10.29 -1.98
C THR A 407 6.92 -9.35 -1.68
N VAL A 408 6.52 -9.28 -0.41
CA VAL A 408 5.43 -8.42 0.07
C VAL A 408 5.94 -7.53 1.21
N GLY A 409 5.78 -6.21 1.07
CA GLY A 409 6.20 -5.21 2.05
C GLY A 409 5.03 -4.63 2.83
N SER A 410 5.17 -4.54 4.15
CA SER A 410 4.25 -3.84 5.05
C SER A 410 5.02 -2.88 5.95
N GLN A 411 4.53 -1.67 6.15
CA GLN A 411 5.16 -0.67 7.01
C GLN A 411 4.20 -0.19 8.11
N ASP A 412 4.73 0.44 9.14
CA ASP A 412 4.04 0.72 10.40
C ASP A 412 2.81 1.63 10.31
N THR A 413 2.70 2.50 9.32
CA THR A 413 1.51 3.36 9.15
C THR A 413 0.37 2.70 8.36
N THR A 414 0.63 1.55 7.74
CA THR A 414 -0.36 0.70 7.06
C THR A 414 -0.44 -0.70 7.66
N GLY A 415 0.58 -1.13 8.38
CA GLY A 415 0.69 -2.46 8.98
C GLY A 415 -0.47 -2.84 9.93
N PRO A 416 -0.94 -1.96 10.83
CA PRO A 416 -2.13 -2.25 11.63
C PRO A 416 -3.37 -2.53 10.78
N MET A 417 -3.56 -1.80 9.67
CA MET A 417 -4.66 -2.04 8.74
C MET A 417 -4.45 -3.34 7.95
N THR A 418 -3.23 -3.61 7.49
CA THR A 418 -2.89 -4.89 6.83
C THR A 418 -3.14 -6.06 7.76
N ARG A 419 -2.78 -5.94 9.05
CA ARG A 419 -3.09 -6.93 10.08
C ARG A 419 -4.60 -7.17 10.20
N ASP A 420 -5.38 -6.11 10.25
CA ASP A 420 -6.83 -6.21 10.40
C ASP A 420 -7.47 -6.83 9.14
N GLU A 421 -7.01 -6.48 7.94
CA GLU A 421 -7.41 -7.12 6.69
C GLU A 421 -7.00 -8.61 6.63
N LEU A 422 -5.81 -8.97 7.13
CA LEU A 422 -5.40 -10.37 7.25
C LEU A 422 -6.29 -11.17 8.20
N LYS A 423 -6.74 -10.55 9.30
CA LYS A 423 -7.71 -11.16 10.21
C LYS A 423 -9.08 -11.34 9.54
N ASP A 424 -9.55 -10.35 8.79
CA ASP A 424 -10.79 -10.42 8.02
C ASP A 424 -10.72 -11.48 6.92
N LEU A 425 -9.56 -11.70 6.31
CA LEU A 425 -9.29 -12.77 5.33
C LEU A 425 -9.05 -14.15 6.00
N ALA A 426 -9.23 -14.28 7.30
CA ALA A 426 -8.97 -15.51 8.06
C ALA A 426 -7.56 -16.09 7.87
N CYS A 427 -6.55 -15.24 7.66
CA CYS A 427 -5.17 -15.63 7.40
C CYS A 427 -4.46 -16.06 8.69
N LEU A 428 -4.05 -17.33 8.77
CA LEU A 428 -3.26 -17.89 9.88
C LEU A 428 -1.79 -18.13 9.49
N GLY A 429 -1.43 -18.04 8.23
CA GLY A 429 -0.07 -18.19 7.71
C GLY A 429 0.08 -17.54 6.35
N PHE A 430 1.28 -17.07 6.01
CA PHE A 430 1.56 -16.45 4.71
C PHE A 430 1.86 -17.49 3.62
N SER A 431 1.27 -17.30 2.44
CA SER A 431 1.58 -18.07 1.23
C SER A 431 2.59 -17.37 0.33
N ALA A 432 2.76 -16.05 0.46
CA ALA A 432 3.84 -15.35 -0.24
C ALA A 432 5.22 -15.78 0.28
N ASP A 433 6.22 -15.84 -0.60
CA ASP A 433 7.55 -16.38 -0.26
C ASP A 433 8.25 -15.58 0.84
N LEU A 434 8.08 -14.25 0.85
CA LEU A 434 8.62 -13.36 1.88
C LEU A 434 7.63 -12.23 2.16
N VAL A 435 7.19 -12.11 3.41
CA VAL A 435 6.42 -10.97 3.92
C VAL A 435 7.25 -10.25 4.97
N MET A 436 7.49 -8.95 4.80
CA MET A 436 8.28 -8.14 5.73
C MET A 436 7.47 -6.98 6.30
N GLN A 437 7.58 -6.80 7.62
CA GLN A 437 7.07 -5.64 8.36
C GLN A 437 8.20 -4.73 8.81
N SER A 438 8.01 -3.40 8.70
CA SER A 438 8.95 -2.41 9.21
C SER A 438 8.28 -1.33 10.07
N PHE A 439 9.11 -0.48 10.70
CA PHE A 439 8.68 0.59 11.61
C PHE A 439 9.34 1.93 11.26
N CYS A 440 9.56 2.19 9.98
CA CYS A 440 10.33 3.33 9.50
C CYS A 440 9.65 4.70 9.66
N HIS A 441 8.33 4.74 9.81
CA HIS A 441 7.57 5.98 9.88
C HIS A 441 7.30 6.45 11.32
N THR A 442 7.39 5.56 12.31
CA THR A 442 6.99 5.84 13.68
C THR A 442 8.11 5.62 14.71
N SER A 443 9.32 5.25 14.29
CA SER A 443 10.43 4.94 15.18
C SER A 443 11.01 6.17 15.90
N ALA A 444 11.06 7.32 15.21
CA ALA A 444 11.44 8.59 15.81
C ALA A 444 10.21 9.29 16.40
N TYR A 445 10.23 9.68 17.66
CA TYR A 445 9.12 10.38 18.34
C TYR A 445 7.77 9.60 18.34
N PRO A 446 7.72 8.32 18.76
CA PRO A 446 6.50 7.52 18.70
C PRO A 446 5.41 8.05 19.66
N LYS A 447 4.17 8.02 19.21
CA LYS A 447 2.98 8.24 20.03
C LYS A 447 2.65 6.95 20.81
N PRO A 448 1.83 6.99 21.88
CA PRO A 448 1.46 5.78 22.62
C PRO A 448 0.88 4.65 21.78
N VAL A 449 0.09 4.99 20.75
CA VAL A 449 -0.46 4.01 19.79
C VAL A 449 0.64 3.37 18.93
N ASP A 450 1.66 4.13 18.56
CA ASP A 450 2.80 3.62 17.80
C ASP A 450 3.61 2.63 18.66
N VAL A 451 3.84 2.96 19.93
CA VAL A 451 4.52 2.07 20.88
C VAL A 451 3.77 0.74 21.02
N ASN A 452 2.42 0.78 21.14
CA ASN A 452 1.62 -0.44 21.16
C ASN A 452 1.77 -1.25 19.86
N THR A 453 1.81 -0.58 18.71
CA THR A 453 2.06 -1.21 17.40
C THR A 453 3.45 -1.86 17.36
N HIS A 454 4.48 -1.18 17.86
CA HIS A 454 5.84 -1.70 17.94
C HIS A 454 5.95 -2.99 18.77
N HIS A 455 5.10 -3.15 19.78
CA HIS A 455 5.09 -4.35 20.63
C HIS A 455 4.22 -5.49 20.08
N THR A 456 3.17 -5.20 19.35
CA THR A 456 2.16 -6.21 18.97
C THR A 456 2.28 -6.69 17.53
N LEU A 457 2.70 -5.83 16.61
CA LEU A 457 2.75 -6.16 15.19
C LEU A 457 3.89 -7.12 14.81
N PRO A 458 5.10 -7.05 15.42
CA PRO A 458 6.16 -8.02 15.13
C PRO A 458 5.73 -9.47 15.38
N ASP A 459 5.18 -9.76 16.54
CA ASP A 459 4.73 -11.12 16.91
C ASP A 459 3.63 -11.61 15.95
N PHE A 460 2.71 -10.73 15.56
CA PHE A 460 1.65 -11.07 14.61
C PHE A 460 2.23 -11.52 13.26
N ILE A 461 3.24 -10.83 12.76
CA ILE A 461 3.89 -11.13 11.48
C ILE A 461 4.76 -12.40 11.59
N MET A 462 5.61 -12.49 12.63
CA MET A 462 6.53 -13.62 12.81
C MET A 462 5.79 -14.94 13.06
N ASN A 463 4.67 -14.89 13.79
CA ASN A 463 3.83 -16.08 14.03
C ASN A 463 3.11 -16.59 12.76
N ARG A 464 3.19 -15.84 11.67
CA ARG A 464 2.66 -16.22 10.33
C ARG A 464 3.78 -16.52 9.33
N ALA A 465 4.98 -16.83 9.82
CA ALA A 465 6.18 -17.08 9.02
C ALA A 465 6.70 -15.86 8.25
N GLY A 466 6.45 -14.65 8.76
CA GLY A 466 6.99 -13.41 8.21
C GLY A 466 8.29 -12.95 8.88
N VAL A 467 8.86 -11.88 8.35
CA VAL A 467 10.04 -11.18 8.85
C VAL A 467 9.62 -9.83 9.41
N SER A 468 10.08 -9.48 10.59
CA SER A 468 9.81 -8.17 11.18
C SER A 468 11.10 -7.45 11.53
N LEU A 469 11.23 -6.23 10.99
CA LEU A 469 12.23 -5.27 11.44
C LEU A 469 11.85 -4.73 12.83
N ARG A 470 12.78 -4.02 13.45
CA ARG A 470 12.61 -3.37 14.76
C ARG A 470 12.52 -1.86 14.59
N PRO A 471 11.87 -1.12 15.49
CA PRO A 471 11.93 0.33 15.51
C PRO A 471 13.39 0.82 15.52
N GLY A 472 13.74 1.71 14.58
CA GLY A 472 15.10 2.21 14.42
C GLY A 472 15.99 1.42 13.46
N ASP A 473 15.52 0.29 12.92
CA ASP A 473 16.26 -0.44 11.88
C ASP A 473 16.30 0.32 10.55
N GLY A 474 15.29 1.17 10.29
CA GLY A 474 15.28 2.07 9.14
C GLY A 474 14.16 1.82 8.13
N VAL A 475 14.37 2.36 6.93
CA VAL A 475 13.37 2.40 5.85
C VAL A 475 13.16 1.02 5.26
N ILE A 476 11.87 0.59 5.16
CA ILE A 476 11.51 -0.71 4.60
C ILE A 476 12.13 -0.95 3.22
N HIS A 477 12.08 0.04 2.34
CA HIS A 477 12.55 -0.12 0.95
C HIS A 477 14.05 -0.41 0.89
N SER A 478 14.85 0.23 1.75
CA SER A 478 16.28 -0.04 1.85
C SER A 478 16.61 -1.45 2.36
N TRP A 479 15.68 -2.10 3.08
CA TRP A 479 15.80 -3.49 3.49
C TRP A 479 15.25 -4.45 2.43
N LEU A 480 14.03 -4.22 1.91
CA LEU A 480 13.43 -5.09 0.89
C LEU A 480 14.28 -5.17 -0.37
N ASN A 481 14.84 -4.03 -0.81
CA ASN A 481 15.71 -4.00 -1.99
C ASN A 481 17.05 -4.74 -1.79
N ARG A 482 17.35 -5.18 -0.58
CA ARG A 482 18.46 -6.11 -0.28
C ARG A 482 18.03 -7.58 -0.26
N MET A 483 16.74 -7.88 -0.47
CA MET A 483 16.17 -9.23 -0.39
C MET A 483 15.47 -9.68 -1.67
N LEU A 484 15.58 -8.92 -2.75
CA LEU A 484 14.91 -9.22 -4.01
C LEU A 484 15.58 -10.39 -4.72
N LEU A 485 14.79 -11.10 -5.50
CA LEU A 485 15.24 -12.06 -6.50
C LEU A 485 15.07 -11.47 -7.90
N PRO A 486 16.01 -11.71 -8.82
CA PRO A 486 15.90 -11.22 -10.20
C PRO A 486 14.63 -11.68 -10.90
N ASP A 487 14.07 -10.81 -11.72
CA ASP A 487 12.91 -11.11 -12.58
C ASP A 487 11.69 -11.66 -11.83
N THR A 488 11.47 -11.19 -10.60
CA THR A 488 10.31 -11.58 -9.78
C THR A 488 9.34 -10.44 -9.60
N VAL A 489 8.11 -10.77 -9.21
CA VAL A 489 7.03 -9.81 -8.97
C VAL A 489 6.74 -9.69 -7.48
N GLY A 490 6.44 -8.48 -7.03
CA GLY A 490 6.05 -8.23 -5.65
C GLY A 490 5.07 -7.08 -5.48
N THR A 491 4.72 -6.81 -4.23
CA THR A 491 3.81 -5.73 -3.84
C THR A 491 4.16 -5.17 -2.46
N GLY A 492 3.50 -4.12 -2.06
CA GLY A 492 3.59 -3.57 -0.72
C GLY A 492 2.64 -2.41 -0.47
N GLY A 493 2.42 -2.12 0.80
CA GLY A 493 1.48 -1.11 1.27
C GLY A 493 1.99 0.33 1.21
N ASP A 494 3.16 0.55 0.62
CA ASP A 494 3.73 1.87 0.37
C ASP A 494 3.90 2.08 -1.14
N SER A 495 3.55 3.26 -1.65
CA SER A 495 3.71 3.59 -3.07
C SER A 495 5.15 3.54 -3.57
N HIS A 496 6.13 3.66 -2.66
CA HIS A 496 7.55 3.53 -2.94
C HIS A 496 8.06 2.07 -2.87
N THR A 497 7.17 1.09 -2.76
CA THR A 497 7.55 -0.31 -2.98
C THR A 497 7.79 -0.50 -4.48
N ARG A 498 9.03 -0.22 -4.93
CA ARG A 498 9.45 -0.25 -6.33
C ARG A 498 10.71 -1.10 -6.46
N PHE A 499 10.59 -2.26 -7.06
CA PHE A 499 11.68 -3.23 -7.15
C PHE A 499 12.45 -3.06 -8.46
N PRO A 500 13.68 -2.51 -8.43
CA PRO A 500 14.45 -2.29 -9.66
C PRO A 500 14.91 -3.58 -10.32
N LEU A 501 15.20 -4.60 -9.52
CA LEU A 501 15.75 -5.89 -9.96
C LEU A 501 14.68 -6.85 -10.51
N GLY A 502 13.44 -6.66 -10.11
CA GLY A 502 12.24 -7.30 -10.60
C GLY A 502 11.23 -6.23 -10.94
N ILE A 503 9.98 -6.46 -10.60
CA ILE A 503 8.92 -5.48 -10.71
C ILE A 503 7.98 -5.58 -9.50
N SER A 504 7.40 -4.47 -9.07
CA SER A 504 6.38 -4.47 -8.03
C SER A 504 5.24 -3.54 -8.36
N PHE A 505 4.05 -3.91 -7.90
CA PHE A 505 2.81 -3.17 -8.06
C PHE A 505 2.29 -2.81 -6.66
N PRO A 506 2.60 -1.60 -6.15
CA PRO A 506 2.10 -1.16 -4.84
C PRO A 506 0.58 -1.14 -4.80
N ALA A 507 0.02 -1.49 -3.65
CA ALA A 507 -1.41 -1.64 -3.47
C ALA A 507 -1.89 -1.15 -2.09
N GLY A 508 -3.19 -1.00 -1.94
CA GLY A 508 -3.83 -0.76 -0.65
C GLY A 508 -3.67 -1.95 0.31
N SER A 509 -3.82 -1.72 1.62
CA SER A 509 -3.59 -2.75 2.63
C SER A 509 -4.45 -4.01 2.47
N GLY A 510 -5.65 -3.92 1.89
CA GLY A 510 -6.50 -5.08 1.60
C GLY A 510 -5.89 -6.01 0.55
N LEU A 511 -5.42 -5.44 -0.56
CA LEU A 511 -4.79 -6.23 -1.62
C LEU A 511 -3.40 -6.74 -1.22
N VAL A 512 -2.66 -5.97 -0.41
CA VAL A 512 -1.39 -6.43 0.20
C VAL A 512 -1.64 -7.61 1.15
N ALA A 513 -2.69 -7.55 1.95
CA ALA A 513 -3.10 -8.66 2.82
C ALA A 513 -3.50 -9.90 2.01
N PHE A 514 -4.27 -9.70 0.92
CA PHE A 514 -4.63 -10.78 0.00
C PHE A 514 -3.38 -11.42 -0.61
N ALA A 515 -2.43 -10.62 -1.10
CA ALA A 515 -1.17 -11.11 -1.66
C ALA A 515 -0.33 -11.89 -0.63
N ALA A 516 -0.25 -11.41 0.60
CA ALA A 516 0.45 -12.11 1.68
C ALA A 516 -0.22 -13.46 2.02
N ALA A 517 -1.56 -13.46 2.10
CA ALA A 517 -2.33 -14.65 2.47
C ALA A 517 -2.39 -15.72 1.38
N THR A 518 -2.50 -15.32 0.12
CA THR A 518 -2.72 -16.23 -1.02
C THR A 518 -1.47 -16.48 -1.89
N GLY A 519 -0.47 -15.61 -1.79
CA GLY A 519 0.75 -15.67 -2.60
C GLY A 519 0.60 -15.14 -4.03
N VAL A 520 -0.57 -14.60 -4.39
CA VAL A 520 -0.85 -14.03 -5.72
C VAL A 520 -1.57 -12.68 -5.59
N MET A 521 -1.55 -11.88 -6.65
CA MET A 521 -2.27 -10.60 -6.67
C MET A 521 -2.96 -10.41 -8.03
N PRO A 522 -4.24 -10.02 -8.08
CA PRO A 522 -4.90 -9.70 -9.34
C PRO A 522 -4.29 -8.45 -9.97
N LEU A 523 -4.08 -8.50 -11.27
CA LEU A 523 -3.48 -7.44 -12.06
C LEU A 523 -4.05 -7.42 -13.47
N ASP A 524 -4.51 -6.26 -13.93
CA ASP A 524 -4.64 -5.98 -15.36
C ASP A 524 -3.29 -5.44 -15.83
N MET A 525 -2.60 -6.19 -16.71
CA MET A 525 -1.23 -5.84 -17.12
C MET A 525 -1.18 -4.44 -17.73
N PRO A 526 -0.43 -3.49 -17.15
CA PRO A 526 -0.33 -2.15 -17.71
C PRO A 526 0.49 -2.11 -19.00
N GLU A 527 0.29 -1.06 -19.81
CA GLU A 527 1.24 -0.68 -20.83
C GLU A 527 2.57 -0.23 -20.22
N SER A 528 3.64 -0.22 -21.02
CA SER A 528 4.96 0.26 -20.59
C SER A 528 5.38 1.53 -21.32
N ILE A 529 6.10 2.40 -20.61
CA ILE A 529 6.89 3.50 -21.16
C ILE A 529 8.36 3.11 -21.00
N LEU A 530 9.11 3.21 -22.09
CA LEU A 530 10.55 3.00 -22.07
C LEU A 530 11.28 4.32 -21.84
N VAL A 531 12.12 4.38 -20.82
CA VAL A 531 13.08 5.47 -20.59
C VAL A 531 14.47 4.94 -20.91
N ARG A 532 15.10 5.50 -21.94
CA ARG A 532 16.43 5.10 -22.41
C ARG A 532 17.43 6.20 -22.17
N PHE A 533 18.36 5.97 -21.28
CA PHE A 533 19.53 6.83 -21.09
C PHE A 533 20.61 6.50 -22.12
N LYS A 534 21.28 7.54 -22.64
CA LYS A 534 22.38 7.42 -23.58
C LYS A 534 23.56 8.28 -23.12
N GLY A 535 24.76 7.90 -23.52
CA GLY A 535 25.97 8.65 -23.19
C GLY A 535 26.42 8.47 -21.74
N GLU A 536 27.25 9.37 -21.25
CA GLU A 536 27.86 9.33 -19.93
C GLU A 536 27.46 10.55 -19.11
N MET A 537 27.32 10.35 -17.78
CA MET A 537 27.04 11.45 -16.84
C MET A 537 28.13 12.51 -16.89
N GLN A 538 27.70 13.78 -16.90
CA GLN A 538 28.61 14.91 -16.86
C GLN A 538 29.14 15.16 -15.42
N PRO A 539 30.30 15.79 -15.25
CA PRO A 539 30.84 16.14 -13.93
C PRO A 539 29.83 16.93 -13.09
N GLY A 540 29.68 16.57 -11.82
CA GLY A 540 28.76 17.20 -10.89
C GLY A 540 27.30 16.75 -11.02
N ILE A 541 26.98 15.96 -12.04
CA ILE A 541 25.64 15.35 -12.17
C ILE A 541 25.57 14.09 -11.32
N THR A 542 24.47 13.97 -10.58
CA THR A 542 24.22 12.87 -9.65
C THR A 542 23.09 11.98 -10.13
N LEU A 543 22.93 10.82 -9.48
CA LEU A 543 21.82 9.94 -9.78
C LEU A 543 20.45 10.62 -9.57
N ARG A 544 20.34 11.54 -8.59
CA ARG A 544 19.12 12.30 -8.38
C ARG A 544 18.76 13.22 -9.57
N ASP A 545 19.73 13.70 -10.29
CA ASP A 545 19.51 14.50 -11.48
C ASP A 545 18.92 13.64 -12.62
N LEU A 546 19.35 12.36 -12.72
CA LEU A 546 18.72 11.39 -13.63
C LEU A 546 17.27 11.11 -13.26
N VAL A 547 17.00 10.99 -11.97
CA VAL A 547 15.61 10.85 -11.46
C VAL A 547 14.74 12.02 -11.91
N HIS A 548 15.23 13.24 -11.76
CA HIS A 548 14.50 14.46 -12.12
C HIS A 548 14.51 14.75 -13.65
N ALA A 549 15.43 14.16 -14.39
CA ALA A 549 15.45 14.25 -15.84
C ALA A 549 14.22 13.57 -16.48
N ILE A 550 13.72 12.50 -15.88
CA ILE A 550 12.55 11.78 -16.40
C ILE A 550 11.32 12.71 -16.51
N PRO A 551 10.84 13.36 -15.43
CA PRO A 551 9.74 14.32 -15.55
C PRO A 551 10.11 15.54 -16.40
N TYR A 552 11.35 16.02 -16.35
CA TYR A 552 11.81 17.16 -17.15
C TYR A 552 11.67 16.91 -18.67
N TYR A 553 12.12 15.75 -19.14
CA TYR A 553 11.95 15.36 -20.55
C TYR A 553 10.51 14.97 -20.87
N GLY A 554 9.77 14.39 -19.91
CA GLY A 554 8.34 14.14 -20.06
C GLY A 554 7.54 15.42 -20.31
N ILE A 555 7.86 16.51 -19.60
CA ILE A 555 7.26 17.84 -19.82
C ILE A 555 7.65 18.39 -21.20
N LYS A 556 8.93 18.33 -21.57
CA LYS A 556 9.41 18.78 -22.90
C LYS A 556 8.72 18.08 -24.06
N GLN A 557 8.36 16.80 -23.88
CA GLN A 557 7.71 15.99 -24.90
C GLN A 557 6.16 16.07 -24.84
N GLY A 558 5.60 16.85 -23.92
CA GLY A 558 4.14 16.97 -23.75
C GLY A 558 3.46 15.75 -23.14
N LEU A 559 4.22 14.84 -22.50
CA LEU A 559 3.72 13.63 -21.84
C LEU A 559 3.31 13.89 -20.37
N LEU A 560 3.70 15.05 -19.85
CA LEU A 560 3.46 15.44 -18.47
C LEU A 560 3.21 16.96 -18.39
N THR A 561 2.23 17.37 -17.61
CA THR A 561 1.98 18.80 -17.31
C THR A 561 2.06 19.04 -15.81
N VAL A 562 2.53 20.23 -15.40
CA VAL A 562 2.51 20.67 -14.00
C VAL A 562 1.14 21.22 -13.64
N GLU A 563 0.46 21.92 -14.58
CA GLU A 563 -0.88 22.46 -14.40
C GLU A 563 -1.87 21.35 -14.07
N LYS A 564 -2.76 21.60 -13.09
CA LYS A 564 -3.74 20.61 -12.62
C LYS A 564 -5.02 20.58 -13.44
N ALA A 565 -5.42 21.74 -13.98
CA ALA A 565 -6.53 21.80 -14.93
C ALA A 565 -6.12 21.19 -16.27
N GLY A 566 -6.83 20.15 -16.70
CA GLY A 566 -6.49 19.41 -17.92
C GLY A 566 -5.15 18.66 -17.82
N LYS A 567 -4.78 18.18 -16.64
CA LYS A 567 -3.54 17.44 -16.38
C LYS A 567 -3.32 16.32 -17.39
N ILE A 568 -2.19 16.38 -18.07
CA ILE A 568 -1.63 15.26 -18.85
C ILE A 568 -0.60 14.56 -17.97
N ASN A 569 -0.72 13.24 -17.85
CA ASN A 569 0.26 12.39 -17.20
C ASN A 569 0.23 11.00 -17.85
N GLU A 570 1.02 10.84 -18.91
CA GLU A 570 1.12 9.58 -19.65
C GLU A 570 1.79 8.46 -18.85
N PHE A 571 2.50 8.81 -17.76
CA PHE A 571 3.09 7.81 -16.85
C PHE A 571 2.05 7.12 -15.96
N SER A 572 0.92 7.80 -15.70
CA SER A 572 -0.09 7.31 -14.77
C SER A 572 -0.67 5.97 -15.24
N GLY A 573 -0.61 4.95 -14.36
CA GLY A 573 -1.12 3.62 -14.63
C GLY A 573 -0.25 2.77 -15.57
N ARG A 574 0.90 3.29 -16.04
CA ARG A 574 1.84 2.55 -16.90
C ARG A 574 3.08 2.11 -16.11
N VAL A 575 3.75 1.09 -16.60
CA VAL A 575 5.05 0.64 -16.07
C VAL A 575 6.15 1.48 -16.69
N LEU A 576 7.13 1.94 -15.88
CA LEU A 576 8.37 2.47 -16.38
C LEU A 576 9.39 1.34 -16.52
N GLU A 577 9.93 1.17 -17.72
CA GLU A 577 11.08 0.33 -18.00
C GLU A 577 12.29 1.23 -18.31
N ILE A 578 13.36 1.09 -17.52
CA ILE A 578 14.54 1.95 -17.61
C ILE A 578 15.72 1.14 -18.09
N GLU A 579 16.43 1.64 -19.13
CA GLU A 579 17.64 1.05 -19.66
C GLU A 579 18.71 2.09 -20.00
N GLY A 580 19.93 1.65 -20.33
CA GLY A 580 21.08 2.51 -20.62
C GLY A 580 21.89 2.89 -19.40
N VAL A 581 21.59 2.28 -18.25
CA VAL A 581 22.27 2.47 -16.96
C VAL A 581 22.60 1.13 -16.28
N GLU A 582 22.86 0.10 -17.07
CA GLU A 582 23.04 -1.27 -16.61
C GLU A 582 24.19 -1.46 -15.62
N HIS A 583 25.16 -0.53 -15.60
CA HIS A 583 26.31 -0.51 -14.71
C HIS A 583 26.00 -0.07 -13.26
N LEU A 584 24.80 0.44 -13.02
CA LEU A 584 24.41 0.85 -11.67
C LEU A 584 24.33 -0.34 -10.74
N SER A 585 24.62 -0.11 -9.45
CA SER A 585 24.26 -1.08 -8.41
C SER A 585 22.76 -1.16 -8.24
N VAL A 586 22.25 -2.27 -7.67
CA VAL A 586 20.82 -2.42 -7.38
C VAL A 586 20.30 -1.29 -6.46
N GLU A 587 21.11 -0.85 -5.49
CA GLU A 587 20.77 0.25 -4.59
C GLU A 587 20.67 1.61 -5.32
N GLN A 588 21.50 1.85 -6.32
CA GLN A 588 21.39 3.03 -7.17
C GLN A 588 20.18 2.94 -8.11
N ALA A 589 19.94 1.77 -8.71
CA ALA A 589 18.78 1.55 -9.57
C ALA A 589 17.46 1.74 -8.81
N PHE A 590 17.45 1.47 -7.50
CA PHE A 590 16.30 1.72 -6.66
C PHE A 590 15.90 3.20 -6.63
N GLU A 591 16.81 4.14 -6.62
CA GLU A 591 16.47 5.57 -6.66
C GLU A 591 15.67 5.94 -7.92
N LEU A 592 16.05 5.37 -9.07
CA LEU A 592 15.32 5.57 -10.33
C LEU A 592 13.92 4.92 -10.28
N SER A 593 13.83 3.68 -9.79
CA SER A 593 12.56 2.97 -9.73
C SER A 593 11.60 3.59 -8.71
N ASP A 594 12.11 4.02 -7.56
CA ASP A 594 11.33 4.59 -6.47
C ASP A 594 10.57 5.85 -6.89
N ALA A 595 11.25 6.75 -7.59
CA ALA A 595 10.70 8.01 -8.08
C ALA A 595 9.50 7.85 -9.04
N SER A 596 9.32 6.68 -9.65
CA SER A 596 8.16 6.39 -10.50
C SER A 596 6.83 6.53 -9.76
N ALA A 597 6.86 6.39 -8.42
CA ALA A 597 5.69 6.59 -7.55
C ALA A 597 5.11 8.00 -7.68
N GLU A 598 5.94 9.00 -7.93
CA GLU A 598 5.51 10.40 -7.99
C GLU A 598 4.73 10.72 -9.27
N ARG A 599 4.90 9.92 -10.33
CA ARG A 599 4.14 10.01 -11.59
C ARG A 599 2.91 9.11 -11.60
N SER A 600 2.56 8.51 -10.47
CA SER A 600 1.47 7.53 -10.38
C SER A 600 1.66 6.34 -11.33
N ALA A 601 2.90 5.98 -11.65
CA ALA A 601 3.19 4.79 -12.43
C ALA A 601 2.71 3.53 -11.70
N ALA A 602 2.26 2.53 -12.46
CA ALA A 602 1.80 1.25 -11.90
C ALA A 602 2.96 0.46 -11.28
N GLY A 603 4.12 0.48 -11.93
CA GLY A 603 5.33 -0.21 -11.52
C GLY A 603 6.56 0.39 -12.19
N CYS A 604 7.73 -0.12 -11.83
CA CYS A 604 8.97 0.24 -12.50
C CYS A 604 9.95 -0.92 -12.43
N THR A 605 10.76 -1.10 -13.46
CA THR A 605 11.89 -2.01 -13.48
C THR A 605 13.08 -1.33 -14.15
N VAL A 606 14.30 -1.73 -13.77
CA VAL A 606 15.54 -1.18 -14.31
C VAL A 606 16.40 -2.33 -14.85
N LYS A 607 16.81 -2.23 -16.10
CA LYS A 607 17.70 -3.22 -16.70
C LYS A 607 19.10 -3.04 -16.12
N LEU A 608 19.61 -4.10 -15.47
CA LEU A 608 20.91 -4.14 -14.84
C LEU A 608 21.82 -5.21 -15.46
N SER A 609 23.13 -5.06 -15.28
CA SER A 609 24.11 -6.05 -15.70
C SER A 609 24.10 -7.27 -14.78
N GLN A 610 24.52 -8.40 -15.30
CA GLN A 610 24.66 -9.63 -14.51
C GLN A 610 25.66 -9.44 -13.35
N GLU A 611 26.77 -8.74 -13.60
CA GLU A 611 27.81 -8.48 -12.61
C GLU A 611 27.28 -7.68 -11.42
N SER A 612 26.47 -6.65 -11.66
CA SER A 612 25.83 -5.87 -10.59
C SER A 612 24.91 -6.72 -9.73
N ILE A 613 24.18 -7.64 -10.35
CA ILE A 613 23.25 -8.55 -9.66
C ILE A 613 24.00 -9.64 -8.88
N GLU A 614 25.08 -10.22 -9.43
CA GLU A 614 25.90 -11.20 -8.73
C GLU A 614 26.55 -10.60 -7.48
N GLU A 615 27.08 -9.38 -7.57
CA GLU A 615 27.64 -8.69 -6.42
C GLU A 615 26.59 -8.42 -5.35
N TYR A 616 25.42 -7.96 -5.76
CA TYR A 616 24.26 -7.76 -4.89
C TYR A 616 23.83 -9.03 -4.15
N LEU A 617 23.67 -10.15 -4.85
CA LEU A 617 23.23 -11.42 -4.25
C LEU A 617 24.27 -11.97 -3.26
N ASN A 618 25.56 -11.94 -3.64
CA ASN A 618 26.65 -12.37 -2.75
C ASN A 618 26.70 -11.54 -1.46
N SER A 619 26.52 -10.23 -1.56
CA SER A 619 26.47 -9.33 -0.40
C SER A 619 25.28 -9.67 0.51
N ASN A 620 24.10 -9.81 -0.09
CA ASN A 620 22.86 -9.92 0.68
C ASN A 620 22.60 -11.33 1.23
N ILE A 621 23.16 -12.39 0.67
CA ILE A 621 23.19 -13.72 1.32
C ILE A 621 23.85 -13.62 2.70
N THR A 622 24.96 -12.88 2.83
CA THR A 622 25.62 -12.65 4.12
C THR A 622 24.73 -11.86 5.06
N MET A 623 24.07 -10.80 4.58
CA MET A 623 23.13 -10.03 5.37
C MET A 623 21.96 -10.88 5.87
N LEU A 624 21.38 -11.72 5.02
CA LEU A 624 20.26 -12.59 5.39
C LEU A 624 20.68 -13.62 6.45
N LYS A 625 21.87 -14.21 6.34
CA LYS A 625 22.42 -15.07 7.40
C LYS A 625 22.60 -14.31 8.72
N TRP A 626 23.14 -13.08 8.65
CA TRP A 626 23.24 -12.21 9.81
C TRP A 626 21.86 -11.93 10.42
N MET A 627 20.82 -11.70 9.60
CA MET A 627 19.44 -11.52 10.11
C MET A 627 18.90 -12.75 10.86
N ILE A 628 19.23 -13.96 10.40
CA ILE A 628 18.91 -15.20 11.12
C ILE A 628 19.57 -15.19 12.51
N ALA A 629 20.87 -14.91 12.56
CA ALA A 629 21.63 -14.85 13.80
C ALA A 629 21.10 -13.78 14.78
N GLU A 630 20.54 -12.68 14.25
CA GLU A 630 19.95 -11.60 15.04
C GLU A 630 18.47 -11.81 15.39
N GLY A 631 17.81 -12.85 14.86
CA GLY A 631 16.43 -13.20 15.20
C GLY A 631 15.38 -12.27 14.61
N TYR A 632 15.50 -11.93 13.32
CA TYR A 632 14.59 -11.02 12.63
C TYR A 632 13.26 -11.64 12.18
N GLY A 633 13.06 -12.93 12.33
CA GLY A 633 11.81 -13.55 11.94
C GLY A 633 11.89 -15.04 11.73
N ASP A 634 11.00 -15.59 10.93
CA ASP A 634 10.97 -17.01 10.61
C ASP A 634 12.25 -17.43 9.87
N VAL A 635 13.02 -18.30 10.51
CA VAL A 635 14.30 -18.79 9.99
C VAL A 635 14.11 -19.50 8.66
N ARG A 636 13.07 -20.33 8.50
CA ARG A 636 12.80 -21.10 7.27
C ARG A 636 12.51 -20.18 6.10
N THR A 637 11.79 -19.09 6.31
CA THR A 637 11.51 -18.09 5.28
C THR A 637 12.79 -17.42 4.79
N ILE A 638 13.68 -17.04 5.70
CA ILE A 638 14.96 -16.41 5.34
C ILE A 638 15.87 -17.42 4.64
N GLU A 639 15.94 -18.67 5.12
CA GLU A 639 16.70 -19.76 4.49
C GLU A 639 16.24 -20.05 3.06
N ARG A 640 14.92 -20.12 2.81
CA ARG A 640 14.38 -20.28 1.45
C ARG A 640 14.83 -19.14 0.54
N ARG A 641 14.84 -17.91 1.03
CA ARG A 641 15.31 -16.75 0.26
C ARG A 641 16.81 -16.85 -0.05
N ILE A 642 17.64 -17.23 0.91
CA ILE A 642 19.08 -17.45 0.70
C ILE A 642 19.31 -18.55 -0.34
N LYS A 643 18.60 -19.67 -0.22
CA LYS A 643 18.69 -20.78 -1.18
C LYS A 643 18.32 -20.34 -2.60
N ALA A 644 17.24 -19.59 -2.76
CA ALA A 644 16.84 -19.06 -4.06
C ALA A 644 17.89 -18.12 -4.68
N MET A 645 18.54 -17.29 -3.86
CA MET A 645 19.67 -16.45 -4.30
C MET A 645 20.88 -17.28 -4.73
N GLN A 646 21.21 -18.35 -4.00
CA GLN A 646 22.29 -19.26 -4.34
C GLN A 646 22.01 -20.07 -5.61
N GLU A 647 20.76 -20.51 -5.81
CA GLU A 647 20.31 -21.19 -7.01
C GLU A 647 20.44 -20.30 -8.24
N TRP A 648 20.07 -19.04 -8.14
CA TRP A 648 20.23 -18.08 -9.22
C TRP A 648 21.72 -17.85 -9.55
N LEU A 649 22.57 -17.68 -8.52
CA LEU A 649 24.03 -17.53 -8.72
C LEU A 649 24.69 -18.75 -9.36
N ALA A 650 24.15 -19.95 -9.12
CA ALA A 650 24.62 -21.17 -9.74
C ALA A 650 24.26 -21.29 -11.23
N ASN A 651 23.17 -20.64 -11.66
CA ASN A 651 22.72 -20.61 -13.04
C ASN A 651 22.12 -19.24 -13.38
N PRO A 652 22.94 -18.20 -13.54
CA PRO A 652 22.47 -16.83 -13.80
C PRO A 652 21.70 -16.75 -15.13
N GLU A 653 20.46 -16.25 -15.05
CA GLU A 653 19.64 -15.98 -16.21
C GLU A 653 18.84 -14.70 -15.96
N LEU A 654 18.83 -13.78 -16.93
CA LEU A 654 18.09 -12.53 -16.90
C LEU A 654 17.16 -12.43 -18.09
N LEU A 655 15.93 -12.00 -17.83
CA LEU A 655 14.98 -11.64 -18.86
C LEU A 655 15.42 -10.37 -19.60
N THR A 656 15.13 -10.32 -20.89
CA THR A 656 15.33 -9.14 -21.73
C THR A 656 14.09 -8.90 -22.58
N ALA A 657 13.78 -7.62 -22.84
CA ALA A 657 12.71 -7.28 -23.78
C ALA A 657 13.05 -7.81 -25.19
N ASP A 658 12.02 -8.19 -25.95
CA ASP A 658 12.20 -8.54 -27.35
C ASP A 658 12.51 -7.30 -28.18
N SER A 659 13.25 -7.46 -29.27
CA SER A 659 13.73 -6.33 -30.06
C SER A 659 12.62 -5.53 -30.77
N ASP A 660 11.46 -6.14 -30.95
CA ASP A 660 10.27 -5.55 -31.57
C ASP A 660 9.12 -5.30 -30.58
N ALA A 661 9.42 -5.33 -29.25
CA ALA A 661 8.46 -5.01 -28.21
C ALA A 661 7.90 -3.59 -28.40
N GLU A 662 6.61 -3.44 -28.14
CA GLU A 662 5.91 -2.15 -28.29
C GLU A 662 5.76 -1.46 -26.94
N TYR A 663 6.02 -0.16 -26.94
CA TYR A 663 5.87 0.73 -25.78
C TYR A 663 4.86 1.83 -26.10
N ALA A 664 4.08 2.26 -25.11
CA ALA A 664 3.17 3.39 -25.27
C ALA A 664 3.92 4.68 -25.65
N HIS A 665 5.07 4.89 -25.01
CA HIS A 665 6.00 5.98 -25.29
C HIS A 665 7.44 5.53 -25.11
N VAL A 666 8.37 6.18 -25.81
CA VAL A 666 9.82 6.01 -25.63
C VAL A 666 10.41 7.40 -25.36
N ILE A 667 11.07 7.54 -24.22
CA ILE A 667 11.75 8.77 -23.81
C ILE A 667 13.25 8.51 -23.84
N GLU A 668 13.93 9.12 -24.81
CA GLU A 668 15.38 9.06 -24.90
C GLU A 668 15.99 10.29 -24.19
N ILE A 669 16.94 10.05 -23.30
CA ILE A 669 17.63 11.09 -22.53
C ILE A 669 19.13 10.97 -22.79
N ASP A 670 19.70 11.96 -23.42
CA ASP A 670 21.15 12.05 -23.61
C ASP A 670 21.79 12.69 -22.37
N LEU A 671 22.57 11.91 -21.64
CA LEU A 671 23.26 12.37 -20.43
C LEU A 671 24.26 13.48 -20.71
N ALA A 672 24.76 13.60 -21.95
CA ALA A 672 25.64 14.69 -22.35
C ALA A 672 24.92 16.06 -22.39
N GLU A 673 23.60 16.08 -22.49
CA GLU A 673 22.79 17.31 -22.47
C GLU A 673 22.48 17.79 -21.04
N ILE A 674 22.72 16.96 -20.03
CA ILE A 674 22.47 17.30 -18.61
C ILE A 674 23.79 17.86 -18.04
N ASP A 675 23.98 19.18 -18.15
CA ASP A 675 25.21 19.86 -17.75
C ASP A 675 25.11 20.64 -16.43
N GLN A 676 23.97 20.56 -15.77
CA GLN A 676 23.66 21.16 -14.47
C GLN A 676 22.60 20.36 -13.72
N PRO A 677 22.55 20.45 -12.37
CA PRO A 677 21.52 19.80 -11.58
C PRO A 677 20.09 20.15 -11.98
N ILE A 678 19.18 19.19 -11.79
CA ILE A 678 17.74 19.32 -12.00
C ILE A 678 17.02 19.18 -10.65
N LEU A 679 16.22 20.17 -10.30
CA LEU A 679 15.43 20.19 -9.07
C LEU A 679 13.94 20.11 -9.39
N CYS A 680 13.12 19.67 -8.43
CA CYS A 680 11.68 19.87 -8.51
C CYS A 680 11.27 21.07 -7.65
N ALA A 681 10.56 22.00 -8.25
CA ALA A 681 10.12 23.24 -7.60
C ALA A 681 9.00 22.97 -6.56
N PRO A 682 8.75 23.90 -5.62
CA PRO A 682 7.81 23.70 -4.54
C PRO A 682 6.42 23.29 -4.96
N ASN A 683 5.84 22.40 -4.13
CA ASN A 683 4.47 21.91 -4.14
C ASN A 683 4.11 20.91 -5.24
N ASP A 684 5.06 20.52 -6.09
CA ASP A 684 4.84 19.49 -7.11
C ASP A 684 6.13 18.69 -7.41
N PRO A 685 6.16 17.37 -7.22
CA PRO A 685 7.33 16.55 -7.55
C PRO A 685 7.55 16.39 -9.07
N ASP A 686 6.62 16.84 -9.90
CA ASP A 686 6.74 16.87 -11.36
C ASP A 686 7.30 18.19 -11.90
N ASP A 687 7.31 19.28 -11.13
CA ASP A 687 7.79 20.60 -11.57
C ASP A 687 9.32 20.64 -11.64
N ALA A 688 9.87 19.84 -12.56
CA ALA A 688 11.31 19.72 -12.77
C ALA A 688 11.88 20.94 -13.50
N ARG A 689 12.92 21.55 -12.91
CA ARG A 689 13.57 22.76 -13.40
C ARG A 689 15.08 22.63 -13.33
N LEU A 690 15.78 23.36 -14.21
CA LEU A 690 17.23 23.46 -14.15
C LEU A 690 17.68 24.32 -12.95
N LEU A 691 18.87 24.05 -12.42
CA LEU A 691 19.46 24.81 -11.32
C LEU A 691 19.46 26.32 -11.62
N SER A 692 19.80 26.70 -12.86
CA SER A 692 19.82 28.09 -13.32
C SER A 692 18.48 28.82 -13.20
N ASP A 693 17.35 28.09 -13.23
CA ASP A 693 16.01 28.69 -13.16
C ASP A 693 15.64 29.11 -11.72
N VAL A 694 16.28 28.52 -10.73
CA VAL A 694 15.94 28.68 -9.29
C VAL A 694 17.10 29.16 -8.42
N GLN A 695 18.29 29.34 -9.00
CA GLN A 695 19.49 29.81 -8.31
C GLN A 695 19.26 31.13 -7.54
N GLY A 696 19.95 31.31 -6.42
CA GLY A 696 19.86 32.50 -5.59
C GLY A 696 18.69 32.50 -4.59
N THR A 697 17.77 31.54 -4.69
CA THR A 697 16.67 31.40 -3.73
C THR A 697 17.21 31.15 -2.33
N GLU A 698 16.83 31.94 -1.33
CA GLU A 698 17.25 31.79 0.07
C GLU A 698 16.66 30.53 0.68
N ILE A 699 17.46 29.78 1.44
CA ILE A 699 17.11 28.52 2.10
C ILE A 699 17.26 28.64 3.61
N GLN A 700 16.23 28.29 4.37
CA GLN A 700 16.23 28.28 5.83
C GLN A 700 16.53 26.90 6.41
N GLU A 701 16.03 25.84 5.78
CA GLU A 701 16.23 24.46 6.26
C GLU A 701 16.62 23.52 5.12
N VAL A 702 17.36 22.48 5.48
CA VAL A 702 17.77 21.40 4.55
C VAL A 702 17.50 20.06 5.21
N PHE A 703 16.96 19.10 4.45
CA PHE A 703 16.78 17.72 4.88
C PHE A 703 17.49 16.75 3.92
N ILE A 704 18.41 15.96 4.45
CA ILE A 704 19.08 14.85 3.74
C ILE A 704 18.63 13.54 4.39
N GLY A 705 17.81 12.78 3.68
CA GLY A 705 17.21 11.53 4.13
C GLY A 705 16.18 11.06 3.11
N SER A 706 15.52 9.98 3.36
CA SER A 706 14.49 9.31 2.55
C SER A 706 14.94 7.95 2.02
N CYS A 707 13.98 7.18 1.50
CA CYS A 707 14.27 5.90 0.82
C CYS A 707 15.16 6.07 -0.42
N MET A 708 15.12 7.22 -1.09
CA MET A 708 15.90 7.53 -2.29
C MET A 708 17.29 8.09 -1.97
N THR A 709 17.78 7.96 -0.76
CA THR A 709 19.07 8.52 -0.35
C THR A 709 19.94 7.42 0.25
N ASN A 710 20.77 6.77 -0.58
CA ASN A 710 21.67 5.71 -0.12
C ASN A 710 22.92 6.29 0.58
N ILE A 711 23.76 5.42 1.17
CA ILE A 711 24.92 5.80 1.97
C ILE A 711 25.90 6.70 1.23
N GLY A 712 26.05 6.54 -0.10
CA GLY A 712 26.97 7.33 -0.91
C GLY A 712 26.67 8.82 -0.87
N HIS A 713 25.37 9.18 -0.88
CA HIS A 713 24.92 10.57 -0.81
C HIS A 713 25.22 11.22 0.55
N PHE A 714 25.14 10.44 1.64
CA PHE A 714 25.54 10.92 2.98
C PHE A 714 27.06 11.15 3.06
N ARG A 715 27.86 10.27 2.43
CA ARG A 715 29.31 10.46 2.34
C ARG A 715 29.65 11.70 1.52
N ALA A 716 28.98 11.91 0.39
CA ALA A 716 29.16 13.08 -0.47
C ALA A 716 28.84 14.36 0.30
N ALA A 717 27.68 14.44 0.97
CA ALA A 717 27.32 15.57 1.82
C ALA A 717 28.34 15.80 2.96
N GLY A 718 28.80 14.72 3.60
CA GLY A 718 29.83 14.78 4.64
C GLY A 718 31.15 15.33 4.13
N LYS A 719 31.61 14.92 2.94
CA LYS A 719 32.84 15.46 2.31
C LYS A 719 32.71 16.95 1.98
N MET A 720 31.55 17.41 1.53
CA MET A 720 31.31 18.83 1.29
C MET A 720 31.34 19.65 2.58
N LEU A 721 30.93 19.07 3.71
CA LEU A 721 30.95 19.71 5.02
C LEU A 721 32.30 19.60 5.76
N GLU A 722 33.18 18.68 5.34
CA GLU A 722 34.42 18.39 6.05
C GLU A 722 35.35 19.61 6.17
N GLU A 723 35.45 20.41 5.12
CA GLU A 723 36.25 21.62 5.05
C GLU A 723 35.53 22.87 5.56
N PHE A 724 34.25 22.73 5.88
CA PHE A 724 33.46 23.86 6.36
C PHE A 724 33.79 24.16 7.83
N ASN A 725 34.45 25.29 8.08
CA ASN A 725 34.86 25.73 9.41
C ASN A 725 33.98 26.88 9.94
N GLY A 726 32.70 26.77 9.84
CA GLY A 726 31.72 27.79 10.28
C GLY A 726 30.49 27.17 10.94
N SER A 727 29.56 28.04 11.34
CA SER A 727 28.19 27.61 11.68
C SER A 727 27.34 27.69 10.43
N LEU A 728 26.56 26.66 10.14
CA LEU A 728 25.60 26.69 9.06
C LEU A 728 24.56 27.77 9.32
N ASN A 729 24.22 28.53 8.30
CA ASN A 729 23.15 29.55 8.38
C ASN A 729 21.76 28.91 8.27
N THR A 730 21.72 27.63 7.84
CA THR A 730 20.51 26.83 7.69
C THR A 730 20.45 25.77 8.78
N ARG A 731 19.25 25.30 9.10
CA ARG A 731 19.09 24.07 9.90
C ARG A 731 19.20 22.88 8.97
N LEU A 732 20.28 22.11 9.12
CA LEU A 732 20.48 20.86 8.36
C LEU A 732 20.08 19.65 9.21
N TRP A 733 19.22 18.82 8.63
CA TRP A 733 18.75 17.55 9.19
C TRP A 733 19.32 16.40 8.37
N VAL A 734 19.78 15.35 9.06
CA VAL A 734 20.29 14.12 8.43
C VAL A 734 19.59 12.92 9.05
N ALA A 735 18.96 12.06 8.22
CA ALA A 735 18.33 10.82 8.64
C ALA A 735 18.81 9.66 7.75
N PRO A 736 19.74 8.81 8.21
CA PRO A 736 20.21 7.66 7.43
C PRO A 736 19.06 6.68 7.11
N PRO A 737 19.12 5.96 5.98
CA PRO A 737 18.04 5.06 5.59
C PRO A 737 17.96 3.83 6.49
N THR A 738 19.09 3.27 6.94
CA THR A 738 19.10 2.11 7.85
C THR A 738 20.13 2.27 8.96
N LYS A 739 19.96 1.47 10.01
CA LYS A 739 20.97 1.39 11.09
C LYS A 739 22.34 0.94 10.56
N MET A 740 22.37 0.09 9.54
CA MET A 740 23.61 -0.39 8.94
C MET A 740 24.37 0.75 8.25
N ASP A 741 23.65 1.65 7.53
CA ASP A 741 24.22 2.86 6.95
C ASP A 741 24.72 3.82 8.03
N LYS A 742 23.93 4.00 9.09
CA LYS A 742 24.33 4.81 10.26
C LYS A 742 25.61 4.28 10.91
N ASP A 743 25.68 2.97 11.15
CA ASP A 743 26.82 2.35 11.82
C ASP A 743 28.08 2.50 10.96
N GLN A 744 27.97 2.29 9.63
CA GLN A 744 29.08 2.48 8.69
C GLN A 744 29.52 3.94 8.59
N LEU A 745 28.59 4.90 8.48
CA LEU A 745 28.91 6.32 8.49
C LEU A 745 29.59 6.77 9.80
N THR A 746 29.22 6.14 10.92
CA THR A 746 29.87 6.39 12.22
C THR A 746 31.29 5.85 12.23
N GLU A 747 31.52 4.64 11.76
CA GLU A 747 32.84 4.00 11.66
C GLU A 747 33.77 4.80 10.74
N GLU A 748 33.25 5.30 9.60
CA GLU A 748 33.97 6.12 8.64
C GLU A 748 34.21 7.57 9.13
N GLY A 749 33.65 7.98 10.28
CA GLY A 749 33.86 9.29 10.90
C GLY A 749 32.91 10.41 10.43
N TYR A 750 31.96 10.14 9.52
CA TYR A 750 31.02 11.16 9.00
C TYR A 750 30.10 11.73 10.07
N TYR A 751 29.73 10.94 11.08
CA TYR A 751 28.95 11.45 12.22
C TYR A 751 29.69 12.53 13.01
N GLY A 752 31.02 12.42 13.11
CA GLY A 752 31.86 13.47 13.69
C GLY A 752 31.88 14.74 12.83
N ILE A 753 31.90 14.61 11.50
CA ILE A 753 31.81 15.74 10.56
C ILE A 753 30.46 16.45 10.71
N PHE A 754 29.35 15.70 10.67
CA PHE A 754 28.01 16.25 10.86
C PHE A 754 27.85 16.96 12.20
N GLY A 755 28.36 16.35 13.29
CA GLY A 755 28.32 16.97 14.62
C GLY A 755 29.08 18.28 14.70
N ARG A 756 30.31 18.39 14.10
CA ARG A 756 31.08 19.64 14.04
C ARG A 756 30.37 20.73 13.25
N ALA A 757 29.66 20.36 12.18
CA ALA A 757 28.90 21.30 11.37
C ALA A 757 27.56 21.72 12.02
N GLY A 758 27.20 21.17 13.19
CA GLY A 758 25.95 21.48 13.89
C GLY A 758 24.71 20.84 13.25
N VAL A 759 24.90 19.75 12.52
CA VAL A 759 23.81 19.01 11.86
C VAL A 759 22.96 18.28 12.90
N ARG A 760 21.66 18.34 12.75
CA ARG A 760 20.71 17.53 13.53
C ARG A 760 20.59 16.15 12.91
N ILE A 761 21.04 15.14 13.65
CA ILE A 761 21.03 13.76 13.23
C ILE A 761 19.80 13.06 13.83
N GLU A 762 19.00 12.43 12.99
CA GLU A 762 17.79 11.71 13.35
C GLU A 762 18.01 10.19 13.36
N THR A 763 17.10 9.48 14.03
CA THR A 763 17.03 8.02 14.01
C THR A 763 16.83 7.53 12.56
N PRO A 764 17.48 6.42 12.14
CA PRO A 764 17.23 5.83 10.84
C PRO A 764 15.75 5.58 10.57
N GLY A 765 15.28 6.05 9.41
CA GLY A 765 13.87 5.98 9.03
C GLY A 765 13.43 7.12 8.11
N CYS A 766 12.13 7.27 7.93
CA CYS A 766 11.56 8.28 7.04
C CYS A 766 11.61 9.70 7.59
N SER A 767 11.53 9.89 8.90
CA SER A 767 11.64 11.18 9.58
C SER A 767 10.83 12.31 8.91
N LEU A 768 11.47 13.41 8.51
CA LEU A 768 10.82 14.56 7.86
C LEU A 768 10.19 14.22 6.51
N CYS A 769 10.72 13.24 5.78
CA CYS A 769 10.19 12.87 4.45
C CYS A 769 8.69 12.55 4.49
N MET A 770 8.22 11.90 5.56
CA MET A 770 6.80 11.65 5.76
C MET A 770 6.05 12.82 6.39
N GLY A 771 6.72 13.70 7.13
CA GLY A 771 6.11 14.82 7.86
C GLY A 771 5.19 14.40 9.01
N ASN A 772 5.34 13.19 9.52
CA ASN A 772 4.52 12.62 10.58
C ASN A 772 5.06 12.93 11.99
N GLN A 773 6.36 12.91 12.16
CA GLN A 773 7.02 12.97 13.48
C GLN A 773 7.88 14.22 13.66
N ALA A 774 8.69 14.57 12.66
CA ALA A 774 9.47 15.79 12.62
C ALA A 774 9.01 16.67 11.47
N ARG A 775 9.05 17.99 11.65
CA ARG A 775 8.61 18.96 10.65
C ARG A 775 9.58 20.15 10.62
N VAL A 776 9.73 20.74 9.44
CA VAL A 776 10.40 22.02 9.27
C VAL A 776 9.55 23.16 9.81
N ALA A 777 10.16 24.33 10.01
CA ALA A 777 9.44 25.51 10.45
C ALA A 777 8.36 25.94 9.43
N ASP A 778 7.27 26.49 9.93
CA ASP A 778 6.18 26.96 9.10
C ASP A 778 6.68 28.04 8.11
N LYS A 779 6.22 27.96 6.87
CA LYS A 779 6.54 28.88 5.78
C LYS A 779 8.03 28.97 5.42
N SER A 780 8.88 28.03 5.88
CA SER A 780 10.29 27.99 5.51
C SER A 780 10.47 27.55 4.06
N THR A 781 11.55 28.00 3.43
CA THR A 781 12.03 27.46 2.15
C THR A 781 13.08 26.40 2.44
N VAL A 782 12.89 25.24 1.84
CA VAL A 782 13.61 24.01 2.18
C VAL A 782 14.21 23.38 0.93
N MET A 783 15.46 22.90 1.00
CA MET A 783 15.96 21.90 0.06
C MET A 783 15.89 20.52 0.70
N SER A 784 15.47 19.52 -0.05
CA SER A 784 15.22 18.20 0.51
C SER A 784 15.52 17.07 -0.45
N THR A 785 16.08 15.99 0.06
CA THR A 785 16.17 14.71 -0.65
C THR A 785 14.94 13.83 -0.47
N SER A 786 13.87 14.35 0.14
CA SER A 786 12.60 13.61 0.24
C SER A 786 12.03 13.25 -1.13
N THR A 787 11.08 12.34 -1.14
CA THR A 787 10.46 11.87 -2.38
C THR A 787 9.38 12.83 -2.87
N ARG A 788 8.70 13.55 -1.96
CA ARG A 788 7.54 14.39 -2.22
C ARG A 788 7.66 15.75 -1.56
N ASN A 789 7.13 16.75 -2.25
CA ASN A 789 7.05 18.12 -1.77
C ASN A 789 5.63 18.69 -1.85
N PHE A 790 4.60 17.84 -1.71
CA PHE A 790 3.22 18.29 -1.67
C PHE A 790 2.99 19.40 -0.62
N PRO A 791 2.01 20.28 -0.82
CA PRO A 791 1.71 21.34 0.12
C PRO A 791 1.56 20.83 1.55
N ASN A 792 2.14 21.56 2.51
CA ASN A 792 2.08 21.26 3.94
C ASN A 792 2.70 19.93 4.40
N ARG A 793 3.34 19.16 3.54
CA ARG A 793 3.88 17.84 3.90
C ARG A 793 5.03 17.94 4.91
N LEU A 794 6.09 18.68 4.61
CA LEU A 794 7.25 18.80 5.50
C LEU A 794 7.05 19.86 6.59
N GLY A 795 6.24 20.87 6.35
CA GLY A 795 5.90 21.97 7.26
C GLY A 795 4.72 22.77 6.72
N ASN A 796 3.97 23.46 7.59
CA ASN A 796 2.82 24.25 7.17
C ASN A 796 3.26 25.43 6.31
N GLY A 797 2.75 25.52 5.07
CA GLY A 797 3.11 26.58 4.12
C GLY A 797 4.59 26.56 3.71
N ALA A 798 5.33 25.48 3.98
CA ALA A 798 6.73 25.37 3.58
C ALA A 798 6.87 25.19 2.06
N ASN A 799 7.86 25.87 1.47
CA ASN A 799 8.23 25.75 0.07
C ASN A 799 9.41 24.78 -0.06
N VAL A 800 9.16 23.58 -0.54
CA VAL A 800 10.15 22.51 -0.56
C VAL A 800 10.63 22.23 -1.97
N TYR A 801 11.94 22.45 -2.21
CA TYR A 801 12.64 22.02 -3.43
C TYR A 801 13.15 20.59 -3.24
N LEU A 802 12.85 19.69 -4.17
CA LEU A 802 13.47 18.36 -4.20
C LEU A 802 14.78 18.45 -4.97
N ALA A 803 15.86 18.00 -4.35
CA ALA A 803 17.20 18.10 -4.90
C ALA A 803 18.08 16.91 -4.50
N SER A 804 19.26 16.78 -5.10
CA SER A 804 20.28 15.83 -4.65
C SER A 804 20.81 16.20 -3.25
N ALA A 805 21.38 15.23 -2.55
CA ALA A 805 22.02 15.45 -1.25
C ALA A 805 23.25 16.38 -1.40
N GLU A 806 23.96 16.23 -2.49
CA GLU A 806 25.12 17.02 -2.87
C GLU A 806 24.74 18.49 -3.02
N LEU A 807 23.75 18.79 -3.85
CA LEU A 807 23.27 20.15 -4.05
C LEU A 807 22.64 20.73 -2.76
N SER A 808 21.94 19.90 -1.99
CA SER A 808 21.34 20.30 -0.71
C SER A 808 22.39 20.65 0.34
N ALA A 809 23.52 19.91 0.38
CA ALA A 809 24.64 20.22 1.28
C ALA A 809 25.31 21.56 0.92
N VAL A 810 25.50 21.85 -0.36
CA VAL A 810 26.03 23.16 -0.83
C VAL A 810 25.03 24.27 -0.48
N GLY A 811 23.73 24.05 -0.69
CA GLY A 811 22.68 24.99 -0.29
C GLY A 811 22.67 25.28 1.21
N ALA A 812 22.92 24.25 2.04
CA ALA A 812 23.05 24.42 3.50
C ALA A 812 24.25 25.32 3.89
N ILE A 813 25.39 25.15 3.22
CA ILE A 813 26.62 25.94 3.45
C ILE A 813 26.40 27.41 3.05
N LEU A 814 25.79 27.63 1.87
CA LEU A 814 25.64 28.98 1.30
C LEU A 814 24.38 29.73 1.84
N GLY A 815 23.42 29.03 2.42
CA GLY A 815 22.13 29.58 2.85
C GLY A 815 21.20 29.92 1.68
N ARG A 816 21.51 29.48 0.48
CA ARG A 816 20.74 29.69 -0.74
C ARG A 816 21.03 28.60 -1.78
N ILE A 817 20.17 28.48 -2.78
CA ILE A 817 20.44 27.63 -3.94
C ILE A 817 21.62 28.24 -4.70
N PRO A 818 22.73 27.46 -4.93
CA PRO A 818 23.94 27.95 -5.58
C PRO A 818 23.74 28.27 -7.08
N THR A 819 24.68 28.98 -7.67
CA THR A 819 24.82 28.97 -9.13
C THR A 819 25.49 27.67 -9.58
N LYS A 820 25.42 27.39 -10.90
CA LYS A 820 26.09 26.22 -11.49
C LYS A 820 27.59 26.19 -11.15
N GLU A 821 28.27 27.32 -11.30
CA GLU A 821 29.71 27.45 -11.07
C GLU A 821 30.05 27.18 -9.61
N GLU A 822 29.32 27.79 -8.69
CA GLU A 822 29.51 27.57 -7.24
C GLU A 822 29.31 26.10 -6.86
N TYR A 823 28.26 25.46 -7.41
CA TYR A 823 28.02 24.06 -7.14
C TYR A 823 29.14 23.16 -7.67
N LEU A 824 29.60 23.40 -8.90
CA LEU A 824 30.65 22.59 -9.51
C LEU A 824 31.99 22.68 -8.77
N GLU A 825 32.31 23.81 -8.11
CA GLU A 825 33.49 23.92 -7.25
C GLU A 825 33.47 22.89 -6.09
N PHE A 826 32.31 22.62 -5.50
CA PHE A 826 32.13 21.57 -4.49
C PHE A 826 32.11 20.18 -5.12
N ALA A 827 31.36 19.99 -6.21
CA ALA A 827 31.17 18.72 -6.85
C ALA A 827 32.44 18.08 -7.40
N GLN A 828 33.38 18.88 -7.91
CA GLN A 828 34.71 18.40 -8.40
C GLN A 828 35.45 17.55 -7.36
N LYS A 829 35.29 17.86 -6.07
CA LYS A 829 35.91 17.09 -4.99
C LYS A 829 35.32 15.70 -4.85
N ILE A 830 34.01 15.57 -5.13
CA ILE A 830 33.28 14.29 -5.09
C ILE A 830 33.65 13.47 -6.32
N ASP A 831 33.65 14.08 -7.50
CA ASP A 831 33.97 13.41 -8.77
C ASP A 831 35.33 12.70 -8.70
N ALA A 832 36.33 13.36 -8.12
CA ALA A 832 37.66 12.80 -7.94
C ALA A 832 37.71 11.54 -7.06
N THR A 833 36.71 11.33 -6.22
CA THR A 833 36.62 10.20 -5.26
C THR A 833 35.31 9.41 -5.40
N ALA A 834 34.67 9.52 -6.55
CA ALA A 834 33.30 8.97 -6.75
C ALA A 834 33.20 7.46 -6.44
N ALA A 835 34.17 6.67 -6.87
CA ALA A 835 34.19 5.22 -6.64
C ALA A 835 34.16 4.85 -5.14
N ASP A 836 34.87 5.58 -4.30
CA ASP A 836 34.87 5.35 -2.84
C ASP A 836 33.65 5.97 -2.16
N THR A 837 33.20 7.12 -2.66
CA THR A 837 32.07 7.87 -2.08
C THR A 837 30.77 7.09 -2.26
N TYR A 838 30.48 6.65 -3.49
CA TYR A 838 29.21 6.03 -3.84
C TYR A 838 29.20 4.50 -3.72
N ARG A 839 30.28 3.88 -3.19
CA ARG A 839 30.24 2.45 -2.89
C ARG A 839 29.14 2.15 -1.88
N TYR A 840 28.38 1.10 -2.12
CA TYR A 840 27.36 0.64 -1.18
C TYR A 840 27.88 -0.38 -0.16
N LEU A 841 27.05 -0.86 0.76
CA LEU A 841 27.41 -1.83 1.77
C LEU A 841 27.56 -3.23 1.14
N ASN A 842 28.81 -3.73 1.12
CA ASN A 842 29.14 -5.09 0.70
C ASN A 842 29.28 -5.98 1.93
N PHE A 843 28.17 -6.53 2.43
CA PHE A 843 28.12 -7.27 3.70
C PHE A 843 29.11 -8.44 3.76
N HIS A 844 29.32 -9.16 2.65
CA HIS A 844 30.28 -10.26 2.58
C HIS A 844 31.76 -9.85 2.67
N LYS A 845 32.04 -8.55 2.61
CA LYS A 845 33.36 -7.95 2.81
C LYS A 845 33.51 -7.26 4.17
N MET A 846 32.46 -7.31 5.01
CA MET A 846 32.42 -6.61 6.31
C MET A 846 32.45 -7.61 7.47
N GLY A 847 33.54 -7.62 8.25
CA GLY A 847 33.81 -8.58 9.32
C GLY A 847 32.68 -8.73 10.33
N GLN A 848 32.05 -7.63 10.74
CA GLN A 848 30.93 -7.63 11.68
C GLN A 848 29.69 -8.41 11.20
N TYR A 849 29.51 -8.57 9.89
CA TYR A 849 28.42 -9.37 9.31
C TYR A 849 28.85 -10.80 9.02
N THR A 850 30.05 -10.99 8.46
CA THR A 850 30.55 -12.34 8.13
C THR A 850 30.76 -13.21 9.35
N GLU A 851 31.31 -12.65 10.46
CA GLU A 851 31.51 -13.38 11.73
C GLU A 851 30.22 -13.98 12.26
N LYS A 852 29.10 -13.25 12.22
CA LYS A 852 27.78 -13.74 12.65
C LYS A 852 27.15 -14.64 11.60
N ALA A 853 27.26 -14.30 10.32
CA ALA A 853 26.74 -15.12 9.23
C ALA A 853 27.34 -16.54 9.24
N ASP A 854 28.62 -16.67 9.57
CA ASP A 854 29.33 -17.96 9.61
C ASP A 854 28.89 -18.86 10.79
N THR A 855 28.16 -18.31 11.78
CA THR A 855 27.57 -19.09 12.88
C THR A 855 26.26 -19.78 12.48
N VAL A 856 25.65 -19.41 11.38
CA VAL A 856 24.35 -19.92 10.95
C VAL A 856 24.49 -21.28 10.28
N ILE A 857 23.85 -22.27 10.89
CA ILE A 857 23.73 -23.63 10.34
C ILE A 857 22.30 -23.78 9.83
N PHE A 858 22.12 -24.07 8.54
CA PHE A 858 20.80 -24.32 7.98
C PHE A 858 20.20 -25.59 8.58
N GLN A 859 18.92 -25.51 8.93
CA GLN A 859 18.17 -26.69 9.35
C GLN A 859 17.77 -27.43 8.08
N GLU A 860 18.19 -28.70 7.97
CA GLU A 860 17.64 -29.57 6.92
C GLU A 860 16.11 -29.65 7.11
N PRO A 861 15.33 -29.64 6.02
CA PRO A 861 13.90 -29.81 6.13
C PRO A 861 13.61 -31.20 6.72
N ALA A 862 12.85 -31.20 7.84
CA ALA A 862 12.38 -32.44 8.45
C ALA A 862 11.39 -33.16 7.53
#